data_384e168ed66cb75abbf76d72684b23b3
#
_entry.id   384e168ed66cb75abbf76d72684b23b3
#
_cell.length_a   1.000
_cell.length_b   1.000
_cell.length_c   1.000
_cell.angle_alpha   90.00
_cell.angle_beta   90.00
_cell.angle_gamma   90.00
#
_symmetry.space_group_name_H-M   'P 1'
#
loop_
_entity.id
_entity.type
_entity.pdbx_description
1 polymer ?
#
loop_
_entity_poly.entity_id
_entity_poly.type
_entity_poly.pdbx_seq_one_letter_code
_entity_poly.pdbx_strand_id
1 'polypeptide(L)'
;MCPMTAPLLETASWIAHVAVSSGLAHLDRPFDYLIPDDLVDRVQVGVRVRVKLAGRLCDGVVVAVDHEQQPGVTLAPVEKLVSDQVVATPDQLNFARHVADHWAGTLDEVLRWAIPTRHATTEAANPPPWPTPMTTMPSGTLTALDRGRRFLALLKAGERPRAHWRVSPVCGPGDDDHLGDWGNGLLQAVCATLTSGRSAVVCCPTVDDVITLHERFQAVLGAGTVAVLHADQPASTRWRHYLAVIRGTAKVVVGTRSAVMAPMTDLGLIAVWDEGSDLHDEPRAPYPNTRDVAALRAQIDHCALLLASYSCSVRSASWLGSGWLVGIGADRPTMRAVCAPVRIPGDSDIAMERDPLARSVRLPDLAMTTIRDGLLHGPVLVSVPRVGDLVTPSCARCRTPVRCSSCGGPVTGRRTESGVNLHCTWCGSHLPPWRCPECGSTEVRSGIVGATTTAAELGRAFPDVPVVDSSGNHVRERVDSTPRLIVATPGAEPTPESGYACAVILDAVSSLSRPGLAAVEQTVDRWMAILALVRSVRDGGRAVIVGPSEDAALQAMVRNDPVGWATRELADRREAHFPPAVPCGIVDGDPKAVATAAQRLREWFGTDLEMLGPAPQPRRASESERDRIIVRPRGTMPLAELSQGLFRLRSKHTMSREPGSLRVVIDPANLL
;
A
#
# COMPACT_ATOMS: atom_id res chain seq x y z
N MET A 1 58.02 33.69 45.01
CA MET A 1 57.95 32.66 43.99
C MET A 1 56.52 32.09 44.00
N CYS A 2 55.71 32.53 43.02
CA CYS A 2 54.37 32.05 42.84
C CYS A 2 54.43 30.76 42.00
N PRO A 3 53.74 29.67 42.33
CA PRO A 3 53.74 28.51 41.45
C PRO A 3 52.89 28.83 40.21
N MET A 4 53.50 28.75 39.04
CA MET A 4 52.82 28.74 37.76
C MET A 4 51.90 27.53 37.71
N THR A 5 50.60 27.77 37.75
CA THR A 5 49.61 26.80 37.36
C THR A 5 49.83 26.48 35.88
N ALA A 6 50.20 25.24 35.61
CA ALA A 6 50.25 24.73 34.24
C ALA A 6 48.83 24.86 33.60
N PRO A 7 48.72 25.30 32.35
CA PRO A 7 47.42 25.30 31.67
C PRO A 7 46.92 23.84 31.59
N LEU A 8 45.71 23.61 32.12
CA LEU A 8 44.96 22.40 31.83
C LEU A 8 44.89 22.28 30.29
N LEU A 9 45.61 21.33 29.71
CA LEU A 9 45.45 20.92 28.35
C LEU A 9 43.97 20.50 28.19
N GLU A 10 43.19 21.36 27.55
CA GLU A 10 41.87 21.02 27.08
C GLU A 10 42.03 19.83 26.13
N THR A 11 41.79 18.62 26.59
CA THR A 11 41.81 17.43 25.74
C THR A 11 40.55 17.46 24.89
N ALA A 12 40.78 17.64 23.58
CA ALA A 12 39.71 17.47 22.62
C ALA A 12 39.12 16.07 22.76
N SER A 13 37.78 15.98 22.79
CA SER A 13 37.06 14.74 23.00
C SER A 13 36.24 14.37 21.77
N TRP A 14 36.14 13.08 21.50
CA TRP A 14 35.26 12.56 20.45
C TRP A 14 33.81 12.50 20.94
N ILE A 15 32.88 13.03 20.14
CA ILE A 15 31.46 13.14 20.47
C ILE A 15 30.65 12.36 19.45
N ALA A 16 29.78 11.48 19.91
CA ALA A 16 28.77 10.80 19.10
C ALA A 16 27.42 11.52 19.22
N HIS A 17 26.87 11.95 18.10
CA HIS A 17 25.49 12.41 18.00
C HIS A 17 24.60 11.20 17.77
N VAL A 18 23.70 10.90 18.72
CA VAL A 18 22.93 9.66 18.72
C VAL A 18 21.45 9.96 18.58
N ALA A 19 20.81 9.36 17.56
CA ALA A 19 19.36 9.26 17.48
C ALA A 19 18.90 8.17 18.44
N VAL A 20 18.31 8.60 19.57
CA VAL A 20 17.93 7.70 20.67
C VAL A 20 16.51 7.18 20.48
N SER A 21 16.30 5.87 20.63
CA SER A 21 14.99 5.23 20.58
C SER A 21 14.16 5.53 21.82
N SER A 22 13.59 6.74 21.90
CA SER A 22 12.81 7.21 23.03
C SER A 22 11.30 6.95 22.90
N GLY A 23 10.78 6.85 21.68
CA GLY A 23 9.35 6.81 21.37
C GLY A 23 8.60 8.12 21.62
N LEU A 24 9.31 9.22 21.92
CA LEU A 24 8.74 10.52 22.28
C LEU A 24 9.06 11.58 21.21
N ALA A 25 8.04 12.12 20.57
CA ALA A 25 8.20 13.06 19.47
C ALA A 25 8.99 14.33 19.82
N HIS A 26 8.86 14.84 21.05
CA HIS A 26 9.61 16.03 21.50
C HIS A 26 11.12 15.78 21.70
N LEU A 27 11.56 14.52 21.68
CA LEU A 27 12.95 14.10 21.77
C LEU A 27 13.54 13.70 20.42
N ASP A 28 12.87 14.01 19.31
CA ASP A 28 13.35 13.73 17.94
C ASP A 28 14.45 14.69 17.52
N ARG A 29 15.58 14.55 18.15
CA ARG A 29 16.85 15.23 17.85
C ARG A 29 18.00 14.32 18.25
N PRO A 30 19.17 14.45 17.64
CA PRO A 30 20.38 13.81 18.15
C PRO A 30 20.73 14.32 19.56
N PHE A 31 21.27 13.43 20.38
CA PHE A 31 21.83 13.74 21.69
C PHE A 31 23.33 13.46 21.68
N ASP A 32 24.09 14.31 22.37
CA ASP A 32 25.53 14.27 22.39
C ASP A 32 26.02 13.37 23.51
N TYR A 33 26.92 12.45 23.18
CA TYR A 33 27.57 11.53 24.10
C TYR A 33 29.07 11.48 23.88
N LEU A 34 29.83 11.42 24.97
CA LEU A 34 31.28 11.22 24.92
C LEU A 34 31.57 9.80 24.36
N ILE A 35 32.48 9.69 23.42
CA ILE A 35 33.00 8.39 22.99
C ILE A 35 34.18 8.03 23.90
N PRO A 36 34.11 6.92 24.69
CA PRO A 36 35.25 6.45 25.49
C PRO A 36 36.46 6.13 24.60
N ASP A 37 37.68 6.33 25.14
CA ASP A 37 38.95 6.17 24.40
C ASP A 37 39.10 4.77 23.75
N ASP A 38 38.61 3.72 24.42
CA ASP A 38 38.62 2.34 23.93
C ASP A 38 37.62 2.07 22.78
N LEU A 39 36.71 3.03 22.50
CA LEU A 39 35.68 2.92 21.45
C LEU A 39 35.90 3.91 20.29
N VAL A 40 36.88 4.81 20.34
CA VAL A 40 37.07 5.88 19.36
C VAL A 40 37.25 5.34 17.94
N ASP A 41 38.03 4.27 17.75
CA ASP A 41 38.26 3.67 16.43
C ASP A 41 37.08 2.84 15.91
N ARG A 42 36.07 2.59 16.74
CA ARG A 42 34.97 1.66 16.46
C ARG A 42 33.60 2.34 16.36
N VAL A 43 33.41 3.46 17.03
CA VAL A 43 32.17 4.23 16.95
C VAL A 43 32.21 5.12 15.72
N GLN A 44 31.38 4.81 14.74
CA GLN A 44 31.26 5.56 13.48
C GLN A 44 29.78 5.78 13.15
N VAL A 45 29.52 6.63 12.17
CA VAL A 45 28.16 6.89 11.69
C VAL A 45 27.48 5.58 11.26
N GLY A 46 26.26 5.39 11.73
CA GLY A 46 25.42 4.24 11.39
C GLY A 46 25.61 3.02 12.27
N VAL A 47 26.47 3.02 13.30
CA VAL A 47 26.55 1.91 14.26
C VAL A 47 25.47 2.03 15.34
N ARG A 48 25.09 0.89 15.94
CA ARG A 48 24.17 0.83 17.08
C ARG A 48 24.92 0.97 18.39
N VAL A 49 24.44 1.86 19.23
CA VAL A 49 24.98 2.09 20.58
C VAL A 49 23.87 1.98 21.63
N ARG A 50 24.28 1.80 22.88
CA ARG A 50 23.42 2.01 24.05
C ARG A 50 23.92 3.20 24.83
N VAL A 51 22.97 4.07 25.19
CA VAL A 51 23.24 5.32 25.89
C VAL A 51 22.24 5.53 27.01
N LYS A 52 22.59 6.31 28.03
CA LYS A 52 21.64 6.71 29.06
C LYS A 52 20.91 8.00 28.68
N LEU A 53 19.59 7.94 28.63
CA LEU A 53 18.72 9.11 28.49
C LEU A 53 17.83 9.21 29.72
N ALA A 54 17.94 10.31 30.49
CA ALA A 54 17.20 10.53 31.72
C ALA A 54 17.30 9.34 32.72
N GLY A 55 18.48 8.76 32.88
CA GLY A 55 18.76 7.63 33.79
C GLY A 55 18.35 6.25 33.24
N ARG A 56 17.72 6.15 32.08
CA ARG A 56 17.33 4.88 31.46
C ARG A 56 18.29 4.52 30.31
N LEU A 57 18.66 3.24 30.24
CA LEU A 57 19.46 2.72 29.15
C LEU A 57 18.56 2.55 27.90
N CYS A 58 18.90 3.25 26.83
CA CYS A 58 18.18 3.27 25.56
C CYS A 58 19.08 2.80 24.43
N ASP A 59 18.47 2.16 23.42
CA ASP A 59 19.15 1.88 22.16
C ASP A 59 19.18 3.16 21.29
N GLY A 60 20.20 3.30 20.45
CA GLY A 60 20.32 4.41 19.52
C GLY A 60 21.21 4.07 18.33
N VAL A 61 21.16 4.93 17.33
CA VAL A 61 22.02 4.87 16.15
C VAL A 61 22.83 6.16 16.09
N VAL A 62 24.14 6.05 15.86
CA VAL A 62 25.03 7.19 15.69
C VAL A 62 24.74 7.84 14.34
N VAL A 63 24.40 9.12 14.34
CA VAL A 63 24.06 9.88 13.12
C VAL A 63 25.17 10.83 12.67
N ALA A 64 26.04 11.25 13.59
CA ALA A 64 27.25 12.00 13.29
C ALA A 64 28.32 11.75 14.37
N VAL A 65 29.57 11.98 14.05
CA VAL A 65 30.71 11.92 14.96
C VAL A 65 31.55 13.15 14.74
N ASP A 66 31.79 13.92 15.80
CA ASP A 66 32.61 15.13 15.78
C ASP A 66 33.74 15.04 16.81
N HIS A 67 34.76 15.86 16.58
CA HIS A 67 35.88 16.04 17.48
C HIS A 67 35.92 17.50 17.91
N GLU A 68 35.37 17.79 19.06
CA GLU A 68 35.21 19.16 19.56
C GLU A 68 35.87 19.38 20.92
N GLN A 69 36.40 20.60 21.12
CA GLN A 69 36.66 21.15 22.42
C GLN A 69 35.37 21.76 22.98
N GLN A 70 34.74 21.09 23.92
CA GLN A 70 33.59 21.68 24.64
C GLN A 70 34.02 22.13 26.06
N PRO A 71 34.30 23.42 26.29
CA PRO A 71 34.53 23.92 27.62
C PRO A 71 33.21 23.96 28.40
N GLY A 72 33.14 23.22 29.50
CA GLY A 72 32.12 23.41 30.56
C GLY A 72 30.88 22.54 30.54
N VAL A 73 30.72 21.58 29.60
CA VAL A 73 29.61 20.62 29.63
C VAL A 73 30.14 19.20 29.87
N THR A 74 29.69 18.54 30.92
CA THR A 74 29.98 17.12 31.15
C THR A 74 29.01 16.27 30.38
N LEU A 75 29.45 15.64 29.28
CA LEU A 75 28.65 14.69 28.48
C LEU A 75 28.65 13.31 29.15
N ALA A 76 27.50 12.64 29.10
CA ALA A 76 27.41 11.23 29.46
C ALA A 76 28.13 10.37 28.40
N PRO A 77 28.82 9.28 28.81
CA PRO A 77 29.49 8.42 27.83
C PRO A 77 28.52 7.53 27.06
N VAL A 78 28.98 7.06 25.91
CA VAL A 78 28.37 5.89 25.23
C VAL A 78 28.58 4.68 26.15
N GLU A 79 27.51 4.11 26.67
CA GLU A 79 27.57 3.01 27.66
C GLU A 79 28.05 1.69 27.00
N LYS A 80 27.66 1.47 25.74
CA LYS A 80 28.01 0.25 25.02
C LYS A 80 27.89 0.42 23.51
N LEU A 81 28.91 0.02 22.78
CA LEU A 81 28.81 -0.28 21.35
C LEU A 81 28.18 -1.67 21.18
N VAL A 82 27.05 -1.75 20.48
CA VAL A 82 26.33 -3.02 20.28
C VAL A 82 27.07 -3.93 19.29
N SER A 83 27.65 -3.32 18.24
CA SER A 83 28.41 -3.97 17.20
C SER A 83 29.13 -2.93 16.36
N ASP A 84 30.28 -3.30 15.78
CA ASP A 84 31.04 -2.49 14.81
C ASP A 84 30.34 -2.43 13.43
N GLN A 85 29.29 -3.25 13.24
CA GLN A 85 28.57 -3.29 11.97
C GLN A 85 27.76 -2.01 11.77
N VAL A 86 28.06 -1.28 10.71
CA VAL A 86 27.20 -0.20 10.22
C VAL A 86 25.84 -0.80 9.82
N VAL A 87 24.78 -0.27 10.37
CA VAL A 87 23.39 -0.71 10.11
C VAL A 87 22.57 0.33 9.36
N ALA A 88 23.10 1.54 9.20
CA ALA A 88 22.53 2.59 8.37
C ALA A 88 23.65 3.43 7.75
N THR A 89 23.64 3.59 6.42
CA THR A 89 24.58 4.50 5.75
C THR A 89 24.20 5.95 5.98
N PRO A 90 25.12 6.93 5.82
CA PRO A 90 24.79 8.35 5.88
C PRO A 90 23.64 8.74 4.94
N ASP A 91 23.61 8.22 3.71
CA ASP A 91 22.55 8.47 2.74
C ASP A 91 21.21 7.92 3.22
N GLN A 92 21.21 6.71 3.82
CA GLN A 92 20.00 6.13 4.39
C GLN A 92 19.49 6.93 5.60
N LEU A 93 20.38 7.44 6.46
CA LEU A 93 20.01 8.29 7.59
C LEU A 93 19.39 9.61 7.11
N ASN A 94 19.99 10.23 6.09
CA ASN A 94 19.46 11.43 5.44
C ASN A 94 18.09 11.16 4.81
N PHE A 95 17.95 10.07 4.06
CA PHE A 95 16.66 9.67 3.49
C PHE A 95 15.61 9.39 4.57
N ALA A 96 15.97 8.68 5.64
CA ALA A 96 15.08 8.41 6.76
C ALA A 96 14.60 9.71 7.45
N ARG A 97 15.46 10.74 7.53
CA ARG A 97 15.06 12.06 8.04
C ARG A 97 14.02 12.72 7.13
N HIS A 98 14.21 12.69 5.81
CA HIS A 98 13.23 13.22 4.87
C HIS A 98 11.88 12.49 4.95
N VAL A 99 11.89 11.17 5.12
CA VAL A 99 10.66 10.38 5.34
C VAL A 99 9.98 10.80 6.64
N ALA A 100 10.72 10.94 7.74
CA ALA A 100 10.17 11.39 9.01
C ALA A 100 9.55 12.79 8.91
N ASP A 101 10.25 13.74 8.28
CA ASP A 101 9.76 15.12 8.10
C ASP A 101 8.51 15.17 7.22
N HIS A 102 8.47 14.38 6.15
CA HIS A 102 7.33 14.34 5.23
C HIS A 102 6.04 13.82 5.89
N TRP A 103 6.14 12.78 6.72
CA TRP A 103 4.99 12.14 7.38
C TRP A 103 4.81 12.50 8.85
N ALA A 104 5.33 13.65 9.30
CA ALA A 104 5.23 14.13 10.69
C ALA A 104 5.66 13.07 11.72
N GLY A 105 6.68 12.28 11.37
CA GLY A 105 7.26 11.21 12.17
C GLY A 105 8.54 11.61 12.89
N THR A 106 9.13 10.64 13.61
CA THR A 106 10.46 10.75 14.20
C THR A 106 11.46 9.90 13.42
N LEU A 107 12.74 10.29 13.45
CA LEU A 107 13.81 9.49 12.84
C LEU A 107 13.84 8.05 13.38
N ASP A 108 13.63 7.88 14.69
CA ASP A 108 13.58 6.58 15.35
C ASP A 108 12.43 5.69 14.82
N GLU A 109 11.24 6.26 14.59
CA GLU A 109 10.10 5.52 14.00
C GLU A 109 10.47 4.98 12.61
N VAL A 110 11.13 5.78 11.78
CA VAL A 110 11.55 5.38 10.43
C VAL A 110 12.70 4.36 10.48
N LEU A 111 13.69 4.56 11.34
CA LEU A 111 14.80 3.61 11.46
C LEU A 111 14.35 2.24 11.99
N ARG A 112 13.37 2.18 12.89
CA ARG A 112 12.77 0.91 13.34
C ARG A 112 12.03 0.17 12.22
N TRP A 113 11.44 0.88 11.28
CA TRP A 113 10.83 0.29 10.10
C TRP A 113 11.88 -0.17 9.06
N ALA A 114 12.94 0.63 8.88
CA ALA A 114 13.97 0.40 7.86
C ALA A 114 14.97 -0.71 8.22
N ILE A 115 15.37 -0.79 9.49
CA ILE A 115 16.48 -1.65 9.93
C ILE A 115 15.93 -2.92 10.61
N PRO A 116 16.17 -4.11 10.07
CA PRO A 116 15.69 -5.37 10.67
C PRO A 116 16.35 -5.63 12.04
N THR A 117 15.72 -6.54 12.79
CA THR A 117 16.28 -7.02 14.06
C THR A 117 17.62 -7.70 13.83
N ARG A 118 18.62 -7.31 14.62
CA ARG A 118 19.98 -7.88 14.57
C ARG A 118 19.99 -9.37 14.92
N HIS A 119 20.77 -10.13 14.17
CA HIS A 119 21.10 -11.52 14.50
C HIS A 119 22.62 -11.67 14.70
N ALA A 120 23.08 -11.67 15.95
CA ALA A 120 24.48 -11.56 16.30
C ALA A 120 25.37 -12.71 15.73
N THR A 121 24.87 -13.95 15.76
CA THR A 121 25.59 -15.10 15.21
C THR A 121 25.81 -14.98 13.71
N THR A 122 24.79 -14.56 12.95
CA THR A 122 24.89 -14.32 11.50
C THR A 122 25.88 -13.21 11.18
N GLU A 123 25.88 -12.15 11.98
CA GLU A 123 26.80 -11.03 11.82
C GLU A 123 28.25 -11.46 12.03
N ALA A 124 28.51 -12.21 13.11
CA ALA A 124 29.85 -12.72 13.44
C ALA A 124 30.38 -13.75 12.43
N ALA A 125 29.49 -14.49 11.74
CA ALA A 125 29.88 -15.50 10.76
C ALA A 125 30.53 -14.90 9.49
N ASN A 126 30.43 -13.58 9.28
CA ASN A 126 30.94 -12.84 8.12
C ASN A 126 30.69 -13.59 6.78
N PRO A 127 29.45 -13.69 6.34
CA PRO A 127 29.08 -14.48 5.16
C PRO A 127 29.84 -14.03 3.91
N PRO A 128 30.08 -14.96 2.93
CA PRO A 128 30.81 -14.63 1.71
C PRO A 128 30.09 -13.53 0.91
N PRO A 129 30.81 -12.85 0.01
CA PRO A 129 30.23 -11.86 -0.91
C PRO A 129 29.05 -12.46 -1.68
N TRP A 130 28.04 -11.65 -1.95
CA TRP A 130 26.87 -12.02 -2.71
C TRP A 130 27.24 -12.29 -4.17
N PRO A 131 26.68 -13.32 -4.84
CA PRO A 131 27.00 -13.58 -6.25
C PRO A 131 26.61 -12.40 -7.15
N THR A 132 27.39 -12.16 -8.19
CA THR A 132 27.08 -11.13 -9.20
C THR A 132 25.93 -11.61 -10.10
N PRO A 133 24.86 -10.82 -10.28
CA PRO A 133 23.76 -11.22 -11.15
C PRO A 133 24.15 -11.16 -12.63
N MET A 134 23.58 -12.10 -13.42
CA MET A 134 23.61 -12.04 -14.88
C MET A 134 22.71 -10.92 -15.38
N THR A 135 23.03 -10.31 -16.53
CA THR A 135 22.29 -9.17 -17.08
C THR A 135 21.53 -9.50 -18.37
N THR A 136 21.40 -10.80 -18.71
CA THR A 136 20.65 -11.23 -19.90
C THR A 136 19.17 -10.89 -19.72
N MET A 137 18.67 -9.98 -20.56
CA MET A 137 17.30 -9.52 -20.48
C MET A 137 16.37 -10.45 -21.27
N PRO A 138 15.29 -10.98 -20.67
CA PRO A 138 14.31 -11.77 -21.38
C PRO A 138 13.51 -10.92 -22.36
N SER A 139 12.89 -11.55 -23.37
CA SER A 139 11.97 -10.90 -24.34
C SER A 139 10.54 -10.81 -23.79
N GLY A 140 9.67 -10.13 -24.52
CA GLY A 140 8.25 -9.99 -24.21
C GLY A 140 7.93 -8.74 -23.35
N THR A 141 6.73 -8.67 -22.84
CA THR A 141 6.19 -7.67 -21.88
C THR A 141 6.57 -6.21 -22.20
N LEU A 142 7.47 -5.57 -21.42
CA LEU A 142 7.87 -4.18 -21.67
C LEU A 142 8.54 -3.97 -23.02
N THR A 143 9.30 -4.96 -23.53
CA THR A 143 9.90 -4.88 -24.88
C THR A 143 8.87 -4.96 -26.01
N ALA A 144 7.67 -5.47 -25.75
CA ALA A 144 6.56 -5.48 -26.70
C ALA A 144 5.85 -4.11 -26.82
N LEU A 145 6.03 -3.22 -25.84
CA LEU A 145 5.40 -1.91 -25.75
C LEU A 145 6.37 -0.80 -26.19
N ASP A 146 5.96 0.13 -27.07
CA ASP A 146 6.83 1.21 -27.56
C ASP A 146 7.43 2.06 -26.44
N ARG A 147 6.59 2.53 -25.52
CA ARG A 147 7.04 3.31 -24.37
C ARG A 147 7.83 2.44 -23.37
N GLY A 148 7.54 1.14 -23.32
CA GLY A 148 8.31 0.17 -22.53
C GLY A 148 9.73 0.02 -23.06
N ARG A 149 9.91 -0.16 -24.38
CA ARG A 149 11.25 -0.19 -25.02
C ARG A 149 12.05 1.08 -24.71
N ARG A 150 11.41 2.25 -24.83
CA ARG A 150 12.05 3.52 -24.52
C ARG A 150 12.46 3.61 -23.05
N PHE A 151 11.60 3.20 -22.13
CA PHE A 151 11.87 3.14 -20.71
C PHE A 151 13.09 2.27 -20.39
N LEU A 152 13.13 1.05 -20.95
CA LEU A 152 14.26 0.12 -20.79
C LEU A 152 15.56 0.67 -21.40
N ALA A 153 15.50 1.36 -22.54
CA ALA A 153 16.67 2.00 -23.15
C ALA A 153 17.25 3.10 -22.26
N LEU A 154 16.40 3.91 -21.64
CA LEU A 154 16.83 4.95 -20.70
C LEU A 154 17.46 4.35 -19.44
N LEU A 155 16.91 3.25 -18.89
CA LEU A 155 17.52 2.53 -17.76
C LEU A 155 18.92 2.01 -18.11
N LYS A 156 19.08 1.38 -19.29
CA LYS A 156 20.39 0.90 -19.77
C LYS A 156 21.43 2.02 -19.93
N ALA A 157 20.98 3.21 -20.29
CA ALA A 157 21.84 4.39 -20.39
C ALA A 157 22.16 5.03 -19.02
N GLY A 158 21.64 4.47 -17.91
CA GLY A 158 21.81 5.05 -16.58
C GLY A 158 20.93 6.28 -16.31
N GLU A 159 19.99 6.58 -17.20
CA GLU A 159 19.01 7.66 -17.04
C GLU A 159 17.99 7.33 -15.95
N ARG A 160 17.17 8.32 -15.58
CA ARG A 160 16.27 8.27 -14.44
C ARG A 160 14.81 8.45 -14.86
N PRO A 161 14.28 7.59 -15.77
CA PRO A 161 12.88 7.70 -16.20
C PRO A 161 11.92 7.38 -15.05
N ARG A 162 10.76 8.05 -15.06
CA ARG A 162 9.66 7.80 -14.13
C ARG A 162 8.44 7.38 -14.91
N ALA A 163 7.88 6.23 -14.60
CA ALA A 163 6.75 5.69 -15.34
C ALA A 163 5.73 4.99 -14.44
N HIS A 164 4.48 5.03 -14.87
CA HIS A 164 3.43 4.12 -14.42
C HIS A 164 3.16 3.12 -15.54
N TRP A 165 3.33 1.84 -15.24
CA TRP A 165 3.07 0.76 -16.17
C TRP A 165 1.75 0.07 -15.83
N ARG A 166 0.74 0.27 -16.70
CA ARG A 166 -0.49 -0.49 -16.65
C ARG A 166 -0.28 -1.83 -17.35
N VAL A 167 -0.21 -2.89 -16.55
CA VAL A 167 -0.13 -4.27 -17.03
C VAL A 167 -1.47 -4.68 -17.64
N SER A 168 -1.46 -5.45 -18.72
CA SER A 168 -2.71 -5.95 -19.30
C SER A 168 -3.31 -7.03 -18.39
N PRO A 169 -4.58 -6.95 -17.99
CA PRO A 169 -5.21 -7.95 -17.13
C PRO A 169 -5.60 -9.17 -17.96
N VAL A 170 -4.64 -10.04 -18.23
CA VAL A 170 -4.79 -11.27 -19.01
C VAL A 170 -3.89 -12.37 -18.45
N CYS A 171 -4.40 -13.59 -18.42
CA CYS A 171 -3.70 -14.80 -18.02
C CYS A 171 -4.03 -15.95 -18.98
N GLY A 172 -3.15 -16.92 -19.05
CA GLY A 172 -3.43 -18.17 -19.75
C GLY A 172 -2.31 -18.63 -20.68
N PRO A 173 -2.51 -19.76 -21.37
CA PRO A 173 -1.49 -20.40 -22.20
C PRO A 173 -1.35 -19.79 -23.60
N GLY A 174 -2.07 -18.71 -23.91
CA GLY A 174 -2.11 -18.11 -25.25
C GLY A 174 -0.91 -17.20 -25.54
N ASP A 175 -0.78 -16.79 -26.81
CA ASP A 175 0.29 -15.88 -27.27
C ASP A 175 0.26 -14.49 -26.60
N ASP A 176 -0.88 -14.12 -25.99
CA ASP A 176 -1.08 -12.83 -25.34
C ASP A 176 -0.61 -12.79 -23.87
N ASP A 177 -0.24 -13.94 -23.31
CA ASP A 177 0.17 -14.08 -21.90
C ASP A 177 1.32 -13.13 -21.53
N HIS A 178 2.27 -12.92 -22.45
CA HIS A 178 3.40 -12.02 -22.24
C HIS A 178 2.98 -10.58 -21.88
N LEU A 179 1.80 -10.10 -22.29
CA LEU A 179 1.32 -8.74 -21.96
C LEU A 179 0.81 -8.64 -20.52
N GLY A 180 0.39 -9.75 -19.92
CA GLY A 180 -0.03 -9.86 -18.53
C GLY A 180 1.09 -10.25 -17.58
N ASP A 181 2.24 -10.66 -18.09
CA ASP A 181 3.36 -11.14 -17.26
C ASP A 181 4.13 -9.99 -16.60
N TRP A 182 3.56 -9.50 -15.49
CA TRP A 182 4.14 -8.42 -14.70
C TRP A 182 5.53 -8.76 -14.15
N GLY A 183 5.76 -10.01 -13.74
CA GLY A 183 7.04 -10.46 -13.21
C GLY A 183 8.16 -10.39 -14.24
N ASN A 184 7.87 -10.76 -15.50
CA ASN A 184 8.82 -10.64 -16.60
C ASN A 184 9.12 -9.16 -16.92
N GLY A 185 8.12 -8.29 -16.92
CA GLY A 185 8.32 -6.86 -17.16
C GLY A 185 9.17 -6.20 -16.07
N LEU A 186 8.95 -6.55 -14.80
CA LEU A 186 9.80 -6.08 -13.70
C LEU A 186 11.24 -6.63 -13.82
N LEU A 187 11.40 -7.90 -14.19
CA LEU A 187 12.71 -8.50 -14.47
C LEU A 187 13.45 -7.77 -15.61
N GLN A 188 12.76 -7.42 -16.69
CA GLN A 188 13.33 -6.64 -17.78
C GLN A 188 13.85 -5.27 -17.30
N ALA A 189 13.08 -4.57 -16.45
CA ALA A 189 13.51 -3.30 -15.88
C ALA A 189 14.74 -3.45 -14.97
N VAL A 190 14.78 -4.51 -14.15
CA VAL A 190 15.93 -4.85 -13.31
C VAL A 190 17.16 -5.17 -14.15
N CYS A 191 17.05 -6.04 -15.17
CA CYS A 191 18.16 -6.36 -16.07
C CYS A 191 18.69 -5.12 -16.80
N ALA A 192 17.79 -4.25 -17.27
CA ALA A 192 18.18 -2.99 -17.92
C ALA A 192 18.98 -2.08 -16.96
N THR A 193 18.55 -2.00 -15.70
CA THR A 193 19.26 -1.23 -14.66
C THR A 193 20.62 -1.84 -14.34
N LEU A 194 20.70 -3.16 -14.16
CA LEU A 194 21.97 -3.85 -13.91
C LEU A 194 22.97 -3.66 -15.05
N THR A 195 22.51 -3.56 -16.30
CA THR A 195 23.38 -3.28 -17.47
C THR A 195 24.09 -1.93 -17.36
N SER A 196 23.48 -0.94 -16.69
CA SER A 196 24.12 0.35 -16.40
C SER A 196 25.08 0.30 -15.19
N GLY A 197 25.29 -0.87 -14.58
CA GLY A 197 26.11 -1.05 -13.37
C GLY A 197 25.41 -0.69 -12.06
N ARG A 198 24.17 -0.17 -12.12
CA ARG A 198 23.40 0.30 -10.95
C ARG A 198 22.57 -0.82 -10.34
N SER A 199 22.11 -0.62 -9.11
CA SER A 199 21.32 -1.57 -8.34
C SER A 199 19.81 -1.29 -8.44
N ALA A 200 18.97 -2.28 -8.06
CA ALA A 200 17.53 -2.20 -8.15
C ALA A 200 16.81 -2.72 -6.91
N VAL A 201 15.71 -2.07 -6.54
CA VAL A 201 14.76 -2.50 -5.50
C VAL A 201 13.40 -2.70 -6.12
N VAL A 202 12.75 -3.83 -5.81
CA VAL A 202 11.37 -4.13 -6.18
C VAL A 202 10.55 -4.36 -4.91
N CYS A 203 9.51 -3.56 -4.72
CA CYS A 203 8.58 -3.66 -3.60
C CYS A 203 7.27 -4.32 -4.04
N CYS A 204 6.82 -5.32 -3.29
CA CYS A 204 5.57 -6.06 -3.53
C CYS A 204 4.63 -5.91 -2.34
N PRO A 205 3.29 -5.99 -2.54
CA PRO A 205 2.34 -5.90 -1.46
C PRO A 205 2.32 -7.15 -0.57
N THR A 206 2.52 -8.34 -1.15
CA THR A 206 2.42 -9.62 -0.45
C THR A 206 3.73 -10.39 -0.44
N VAL A 207 3.84 -11.35 0.48
CA VAL A 207 4.98 -12.28 0.53
C VAL A 207 4.94 -13.25 -0.64
N ASP A 208 3.76 -13.65 -1.10
CA ASP A 208 3.60 -14.55 -2.25
C ASP A 208 4.11 -13.92 -3.55
N ASP A 209 3.86 -12.62 -3.76
CA ASP A 209 4.44 -11.87 -4.88
C ASP A 209 5.97 -11.82 -4.78
N VAL A 210 6.51 -11.62 -3.56
CA VAL A 210 7.96 -11.63 -3.31
C VAL A 210 8.56 -12.98 -3.66
N ILE A 211 7.94 -14.08 -3.25
CA ILE A 211 8.41 -15.45 -3.55
C ILE A 211 8.36 -15.71 -5.05
N THR A 212 7.24 -15.35 -5.71
CA THR A 212 7.06 -15.51 -7.16
C THR A 212 8.15 -14.74 -7.94
N LEU A 213 8.41 -13.49 -7.58
CA LEU A 213 9.48 -12.71 -8.22
C LEU A 213 10.86 -13.25 -7.90
N HIS A 214 11.11 -13.65 -6.66
CA HIS A 214 12.40 -14.18 -6.26
C HIS A 214 12.78 -15.42 -7.06
N GLU A 215 11.86 -16.39 -7.20
CA GLU A 215 12.06 -17.59 -8.01
C GLU A 215 12.34 -17.24 -9.46
N ARG A 216 11.53 -16.37 -10.06
CA ARG A 216 11.69 -15.93 -11.44
C ARG A 216 13.02 -15.18 -11.66
N PHE A 217 13.38 -14.29 -10.76
CA PHE A 217 14.61 -13.53 -10.84
C PHE A 217 15.83 -14.43 -10.70
N GLN A 218 15.83 -15.37 -9.78
CA GLN A 218 16.93 -16.34 -9.63
C GLN A 218 17.11 -17.22 -10.87
N ALA A 219 16.04 -17.61 -11.55
CA ALA A 219 16.12 -18.41 -12.77
C ALA A 219 16.88 -17.69 -13.90
N VAL A 220 16.84 -16.35 -13.95
CA VAL A 220 17.47 -15.55 -15.00
C VAL A 220 18.76 -14.88 -14.54
N LEU A 221 18.77 -14.30 -13.33
CA LEU A 221 19.93 -13.57 -12.80
C LEU A 221 20.97 -14.48 -12.17
N GLY A 222 20.61 -15.73 -11.89
CA GLY A 222 21.45 -16.73 -11.22
C GLY A 222 21.07 -16.95 -9.75
N ALA A 223 21.33 -18.17 -9.29
CA ALA A 223 20.99 -18.56 -7.91
C ALA A 223 21.73 -17.71 -6.87
N GLY A 224 21.02 -17.28 -5.84
CA GLY A 224 21.58 -16.52 -4.72
C GLY A 224 21.91 -15.06 -5.02
N THR A 225 21.58 -14.52 -6.21
CA THR A 225 21.91 -13.14 -6.60
C THR A 225 20.91 -12.10 -6.08
N VAL A 226 19.70 -12.52 -5.67
CA VAL A 226 18.60 -11.66 -5.24
C VAL A 226 18.48 -11.69 -3.71
N ALA A 227 18.61 -10.55 -3.07
CA ALA A 227 18.33 -10.39 -1.66
C ALA A 227 16.82 -10.22 -1.43
N VAL A 228 16.28 -10.91 -0.44
CA VAL A 228 14.85 -10.87 -0.10
C VAL A 228 14.66 -10.22 1.27
N LEU A 229 13.71 -9.27 1.38
CA LEU A 229 13.44 -8.55 2.62
C LEU A 229 11.93 -8.51 2.91
N HIS A 230 11.45 -9.39 3.78
CA HIS A 230 10.08 -9.35 4.33
C HIS A 230 10.04 -9.81 5.79
N ALA A 231 8.96 -9.49 6.50
CA ALA A 231 8.87 -9.70 7.95
C ALA A 231 8.81 -11.19 8.35
N ASP A 232 8.24 -12.04 7.51
CA ASP A 232 8.00 -13.46 7.83
C ASP A 232 9.24 -14.34 7.63
N GLN A 233 10.36 -13.76 7.17
CA GLN A 233 11.62 -14.47 7.10
C GLN A 233 12.18 -14.76 8.50
N PRO A 234 12.91 -15.90 8.68
CA PRO A 234 13.74 -16.11 9.85
C PRO A 234 14.71 -14.93 10.07
N ALA A 235 14.85 -14.48 11.32
CA ALA A 235 15.67 -13.30 11.65
C ALA A 235 17.13 -13.43 11.14
N SER A 236 17.71 -14.62 11.18
CA SER A 236 19.06 -14.91 10.65
C SER A 236 19.16 -14.70 9.15
N THR A 237 18.18 -15.17 8.37
CA THR A 237 18.13 -15.01 6.92
C THR A 237 17.92 -13.56 6.54
N ARG A 238 16.93 -12.90 7.15
CA ARG A 238 16.65 -11.47 6.91
C ARG A 238 17.86 -10.60 7.23
N TRP A 239 18.55 -10.86 8.35
CA TRP A 239 19.75 -10.12 8.73
C TRP A 239 20.89 -10.35 7.74
N ARG A 240 21.12 -11.58 7.28
CA ARG A 240 22.13 -11.91 6.26
C ARG A 240 21.89 -11.16 4.95
N HIS A 241 20.65 -11.12 4.47
CA HIS A 241 20.27 -10.39 3.26
C HIS A 241 20.49 -8.89 3.45
N TYR A 242 20.08 -8.34 4.59
CA TYR A 242 20.30 -6.94 4.91
C TYR A 242 21.80 -6.56 4.94
N LEU A 243 22.63 -7.41 5.54
CA LEU A 243 24.10 -7.23 5.54
C LEU A 243 24.69 -7.24 4.12
N ALA A 244 24.22 -8.10 3.24
CA ALA A 244 24.66 -8.13 1.85
C ALA A 244 24.29 -6.84 1.12
N VAL A 245 23.12 -6.27 1.41
CA VAL A 245 22.66 -5.01 0.84
C VAL A 245 23.51 -3.84 1.33
N ILE A 246 23.65 -3.64 2.65
CA ILE A 246 24.38 -2.49 3.20
C ILE A 246 25.88 -2.53 2.90
N ARG A 247 26.44 -3.73 2.71
CA ARG A 247 27.83 -3.92 2.26
C ARG A 247 28.02 -3.70 0.75
N GLY A 248 26.94 -3.40 0.01
CA GLY A 248 26.97 -3.15 -1.43
C GLY A 248 27.22 -4.38 -2.29
N THR A 249 27.18 -5.59 -1.69
CA THR A 249 27.41 -6.86 -2.43
C THR A 249 26.16 -7.36 -3.13
N ALA A 250 24.96 -7.16 -2.56
CA ALA A 250 23.69 -7.47 -3.23
C ALA A 250 23.25 -6.28 -4.10
N LYS A 251 23.05 -6.51 -5.40
CA LYS A 251 22.64 -5.51 -6.39
C LYS A 251 21.14 -5.51 -6.66
N VAL A 252 20.41 -6.56 -6.24
CA VAL A 252 18.97 -6.69 -6.44
C VAL A 252 18.30 -7.03 -5.12
N VAL A 253 17.27 -6.27 -4.77
CA VAL A 253 16.41 -6.51 -3.61
C VAL A 253 14.98 -6.69 -4.09
N VAL A 254 14.32 -7.75 -3.62
CA VAL A 254 12.87 -7.93 -3.71
C VAL A 254 12.33 -8.01 -2.29
N GLY A 255 11.24 -7.31 -1.98
CA GLY A 255 10.69 -7.37 -0.63
C GLY A 255 9.34 -6.71 -0.49
N THR A 256 8.81 -6.75 0.73
CA THR A 256 7.57 -6.04 1.06
C THR A 256 7.86 -4.59 1.47
N ARG A 257 6.88 -3.88 2.01
CA ARG A 257 6.92 -2.43 2.31
C ARG A 257 8.28 -1.87 2.75
N SER A 258 8.93 -2.50 3.73
CA SER A 258 10.21 -1.99 4.26
C SER A 258 11.38 -2.06 3.27
N ALA A 259 11.26 -2.84 2.19
CA ALA A 259 12.31 -2.93 1.18
C ALA A 259 12.57 -1.58 0.47
N VAL A 260 11.57 -0.69 0.42
CA VAL A 260 11.74 0.67 -0.10
C VAL A 260 12.83 1.45 0.66
N MET A 261 13.15 1.08 1.90
CA MET A 261 14.17 1.68 2.75
C MET A 261 15.54 0.99 2.66
N ALA A 262 15.69 -0.06 1.82
CA ALA A 262 16.93 -0.84 1.73
C ALA A 262 18.15 0.05 1.38
N PRO A 263 19.28 -0.04 2.12
CA PRO A 263 20.45 0.81 1.94
C PRO A 263 21.29 0.40 0.71
N MET A 264 20.73 0.59 -0.48
CA MET A 264 21.37 0.21 -1.74
C MET A 264 22.50 1.17 -2.11
N THR A 265 23.60 0.60 -2.55
CA THR A 265 24.67 1.37 -3.21
C THR A 265 24.31 1.58 -4.68
N ASP A 266 24.52 2.79 -5.21
CA ASP A 266 24.25 3.17 -6.60
C ASP A 266 22.84 2.75 -7.09
N LEU A 267 21.82 3.14 -6.33
CA LEU A 267 20.44 2.81 -6.67
C LEU A 267 20.04 3.39 -8.01
N GLY A 268 19.70 2.53 -8.97
CA GLY A 268 19.28 2.88 -10.34
C GLY A 268 17.78 2.85 -10.54
N LEU A 269 17.09 1.93 -9.85
CA LEU A 269 15.66 1.72 -10.03
C LEU A 269 14.98 1.37 -8.71
N ILE A 270 13.85 2.03 -8.45
CA ILE A 270 12.82 1.54 -7.52
C ILE A 270 11.61 1.15 -8.34
N ALA A 271 11.13 -0.08 -8.17
CA ALA A 271 9.87 -0.53 -8.74
C ALA A 271 8.89 -0.90 -7.61
N VAL A 272 7.62 -0.56 -7.80
CA VAL A 272 6.52 -0.94 -6.89
C VAL A 272 5.48 -1.68 -7.70
N TRP A 273 5.26 -2.94 -7.34
CA TRP A 273 4.23 -3.80 -7.91
C TRP A 273 2.91 -3.57 -7.18
N ASP A 274 1.80 -3.59 -7.93
CA ASP A 274 0.44 -3.38 -7.43
C ASP A 274 0.33 -2.11 -6.56
N GLU A 275 0.77 -0.99 -7.16
CA GLU A 275 1.03 0.29 -6.49
C GLU A 275 -0.21 0.90 -5.81
N GLY A 276 -1.41 0.48 -6.20
CA GLY A 276 -2.69 0.87 -5.62
C GLY A 276 -3.11 0.07 -4.40
N SER A 277 -2.42 -1.03 -4.10
CA SER A 277 -2.77 -1.95 -3.01
C SER A 277 -2.66 -1.29 -1.63
N ASP A 278 -3.70 -1.50 -0.80
CA ASP A 278 -3.72 -1.04 0.59
C ASP A 278 -2.69 -1.77 1.49
N LEU A 279 -2.13 -2.88 1.00
CA LEU A 279 -1.04 -3.58 1.68
C LEU A 279 0.29 -2.82 1.64
N HIS A 280 0.39 -1.78 0.83
CA HIS A 280 1.53 -0.85 0.82
C HIS A 280 1.48 0.20 1.94
N ASP A 281 0.37 0.32 2.66
CA ASP A 281 0.26 1.22 3.81
C ASP A 281 1.02 0.64 5.03
N GLU A 282 1.94 1.41 5.59
CA GLU A 282 2.63 1.01 6.84
C GLU A 282 1.70 1.24 8.03
N PRO A 283 1.36 0.19 8.81
CA PRO A 283 0.41 0.31 9.91
C PRO A 283 0.98 1.00 11.16
N ARG A 284 2.29 1.25 11.20
CA ARG A 284 2.99 1.90 12.32
C ARG A 284 3.40 3.31 11.95
N ALA A 285 3.53 4.16 12.96
CA ALA A 285 4.03 5.52 12.77
C ALA A 285 5.39 5.50 12.02
N PRO A 286 5.55 6.42 11.04
CA PRO A 286 4.71 7.57 10.69
C PRO A 286 3.61 7.27 9.63
N TYR A 287 3.24 6.02 9.38
CA TYR A 287 2.16 5.56 8.49
C TYR A 287 2.34 5.88 6.99
N PRO A 288 3.53 5.81 6.43
CA PRO A 288 3.72 6.11 5.00
C PRO A 288 3.16 5.00 4.11
N ASN A 289 2.83 5.36 2.86
CA ASN A 289 2.59 4.38 1.80
C ASN A 289 3.88 4.12 1.01
N THR A 290 4.17 2.86 0.70
CA THR A 290 5.41 2.45 -0.02
C THR A 290 5.57 3.15 -1.36
N ARG A 291 4.51 3.33 -2.14
CA ARG A 291 4.51 4.05 -3.42
C ARG A 291 4.98 5.50 -3.24
N ASP A 292 4.43 6.19 -2.23
CA ASP A 292 4.76 7.60 -1.97
C ASP A 292 6.19 7.74 -1.43
N VAL A 293 6.67 6.79 -0.61
CA VAL A 293 8.07 6.72 -0.18
C VAL A 293 9.01 6.44 -1.36
N ALA A 294 8.63 5.55 -2.28
CA ALA A 294 9.41 5.26 -3.49
C ALA A 294 9.51 6.51 -4.39
N ALA A 295 8.42 7.28 -4.52
CA ALA A 295 8.41 8.53 -5.25
C ALA A 295 9.32 9.59 -4.61
N LEU A 296 9.28 9.75 -3.29
CA LEU A 296 10.18 10.63 -2.55
C LEU A 296 11.64 10.19 -2.72
N ARG A 297 11.90 8.88 -2.60
CA ARG A 297 13.24 8.31 -2.77
C ARG A 297 13.80 8.53 -4.18
N ALA A 298 12.97 8.34 -5.20
CA ALA A 298 13.39 8.59 -6.58
C ALA A 298 13.83 10.05 -6.84
N GLN A 299 13.29 11.00 -6.07
CA GLN A 299 13.71 12.40 -6.13
C GLN A 299 15.02 12.64 -5.38
N ILE A 300 15.17 12.09 -4.17
CA ILE A 300 16.33 12.31 -3.29
C ILE A 300 17.57 11.56 -3.78
N ASP A 301 17.42 10.25 -4.05
CA ASP A 301 18.55 9.39 -4.51
C ASP A 301 18.77 9.50 -6.01
N HIS A 302 18.00 10.33 -6.71
CA HIS A 302 18.09 10.51 -8.14
C HIS A 302 18.11 9.19 -8.91
N CYS A 303 17.12 8.31 -8.69
CA CYS A 303 16.97 7.05 -9.38
C CYS A 303 15.70 7.01 -10.24
N ALA A 304 15.57 5.99 -11.09
CA ALA A 304 14.37 5.73 -11.86
C ALA A 304 13.25 5.18 -10.97
N LEU A 305 12.00 5.43 -11.38
CA LEU A 305 10.80 4.93 -10.71
C LEU A 305 9.91 4.18 -11.71
N LEU A 306 9.49 2.97 -11.34
CA LEU A 306 8.46 2.20 -12.06
C LEU A 306 7.35 1.81 -11.09
N LEU A 307 6.19 2.44 -11.22
CA LEU A 307 4.97 2.02 -10.55
C LEU A 307 4.21 1.11 -11.50
N ALA A 308 3.83 -0.07 -11.06
CA ALA A 308 3.17 -1.06 -11.93
C ALA A 308 1.94 -1.65 -11.23
N SER A 309 0.85 -1.80 -11.97
CA SER A 309 -0.37 -2.49 -11.53
C SER A 309 -1.26 -2.84 -12.72
N TYR A 310 -2.30 -3.64 -12.50
CA TYR A 310 -3.36 -3.84 -13.49
C TYR A 310 -4.32 -2.65 -13.55
N SER A 311 -4.35 -1.82 -12.52
CA SER A 311 -5.18 -0.63 -12.42
C SER A 311 -4.36 0.67 -12.44
N CYS A 312 -4.84 1.70 -11.79
CA CYS A 312 -4.12 2.95 -11.57
C CYS A 312 -4.71 3.61 -10.32
N SER A 313 -3.87 3.92 -9.35
CA SER A 313 -4.32 4.68 -8.20
C SER A 313 -4.64 6.14 -8.56
N VAL A 314 -5.50 6.78 -7.78
CA VAL A 314 -5.82 8.21 -7.96
C VAL A 314 -4.56 9.07 -7.74
N ARG A 315 -3.65 8.63 -6.87
CA ARG A 315 -2.33 9.25 -6.68
C ARG A 315 -1.48 9.18 -7.95
N SER A 316 -1.36 8.00 -8.55
CA SER A 316 -0.63 7.82 -9.82
C SER A 316 -1.28 8.57 -10.97
N ALA A 317 -2.62 8.65 -11.01
CA ALA A 317 -3.35 9.48 -11.98
C ALA A 317 -3.00 10.97 -11.85
N SER A 318 -2.81 11.48 -10.63
CA SER A 318 -2.35 12.85 -10.38
C SER A 318 -0.95 13.10 -10.97
N TRP A 319 -0.03 12.17 -10.77
CA TRP A 319 1.33 12.27 -11.32
C TRP A 319 1.38 12.09 -12.84
N LEU A 320 0.52 11.25 -13.41
CA LEU A 320 0.36 11.14 -14.88
C LEU A 320 -0.20 12.44 -15.47
N GLY A 321 -1.22 13.01 -14.82
CA GLY A 321 -1.86 14.27 -15.27
C GLY A 321 -0.93 15.48 -15.20
N SER A 322 0.01 15.52 -14.25
CA SER A 322 1.05 16.56 -14.16
C SER A 322 2.25 16.32 -15.10
N GLY A 323 2.33 15.16 -15.77
CA GLY A 323 3.47 14.78 -16.58
C GLY A 323 4.71 14.34 -15.77
N TRP A 324 4.60 14.19 -14.45
CA TRP A 324 5.68 13.72 -13.60
C TRP A 324 5.98 12.23 -13.80
N LEU A 325 4.95 11.43 -14.14
CA LEU A 325 5.06 10.04 -14.62
C LEU A 325 4.69 9.96 -16.10
N VAL A 326 5.34 9.06 -16.82
CA VAL A 326 4.97 8.67 -18.19
C VAL A 326 4.17 7.38 -18.14
N GLY A 327 3.00 7.33 -18.77
CA GLY A 327 2.19 6.11 -18.86
C GLY A 327 2.78 5.11 -19.86
N ILE A 328 2.97 3.85 -19.41
CA ILE A 328 3.29 2.68 -20.25
C ILE A 328 2.09 1.74 -20.22
N GLY A 329 1.73 1.15 -21.34
CA GLY A 329 0.66 0.18 -21.46
C GLY A 329 0.30 -0.10 -22.92
N ALA A 330 -0.46 -1.16 -23.14
CA ALA A 330 -1.02 -1.46 -24.45
C ALA A 330 -2.09 -0.42 -24.83
N ASP A 331 -2.25 -0.16 -26.10
CA ASP A 331 -3.29 0.71 -26.60
C ASP A 331 -4.69 0.07 -26.50
N ARG A 332 -5.73 0.87 -26.72
CA ARG A 332 -7.12 0.38 -26.60
C ARG A 332 -7.46 -0.75 -27.59
N PRO A 333 -7.05 -0.72 -28.87
CA PRO A 333 -7.27 -1.83 -29.78
C PRO A 333 -6.64 -3.14 -29.27
N THR A 334 -5.37 -3.10 -28.85
CA THR A 334 -4.66 -4.25 -28.28
C THR A 334 -5.37 -4.78 -27.03
N MET A 335 -5.75 -3.88 -26.11
CA MET A 335 -6.46 -4.26 -24.89
C MET A 335 -7.80 -4.96 -25.18
N ARG A 336 -8.55 -4.49 -26.18
CA ARG A 336 -9.79 -5.15 -26.61
C ARG A 336 -9.55 -6.49 -27.28
N ALA A 337 -8.42 -6.67 -27.93
CA ALA A 337 -8.07 -7.90 -28.64
C ALA A 337 -7.54 -9.00 -27.70
N VAL A 338 -7.04 -8.63 -26.50
CA VAL A 338 -6.43 -9.59 -25.58
C VAL A 338 -7.21 -9.78 -24.28
N CYS A 339 -7.75 -8.72 -23.67
CA CYS A 339 -8.40 -8.82 -22.36
C CYS A 339 -9.80 -9.44 -22.46
N ALA A 340 -10.18 -10.20 -21.45
CA ALA A 340 -11.51 -10.75 -21.32
C ALA A 340 -12.58 -9.63 -21.32
N PRO A 341 -13.62 -9.70 -22.17
CA PRO A 341 -14.70 -8.72 -22.16
C PRO A 341 -15.52 -8.83 -20.87
N VAL A 342 -15.80 -7.68 -20.27
CA VAL A 342 -16.67 -7.57 -19.10
C VAL A 342 -18.09 -7.19 -19.52
N ARG A 343 -19.08 -7.92 -19.01
CA ARG A 343 -20.50 -7.64 -19.24
C ARG A 343 -21.24 -7.42 -17.91
N ILE A 344 -22.27 -6.61 -17.96
CA ILE A 344 -23.11 -6.31 -16.79
C ILE A 344 -24.54 -6.77 -17.12
N PRO A 345 -25.19 -7.59 -16.29
CA PRO A 345 -26.59 -7.99 -16.51
C PRO A 345 -27.53 -6.78 -16.52
N GLY A 346 -28.46 -6.74 -17.48
CA GLY A 346 -29.46 -5.66 -17.59
C GLY A 346 -28.86 -4.30 -17.96
N ASP A 347 -27.76 -4.26 -18.72
CA ASP A 347 -27.06 -3.04 -19.16
C ASP A 347 -27.76 -2.28 -20.28
N SER A 348 -28.82 -2.85 -20.86
CA SER A 348 -29.61 -2.24 -21.93
C SER A 348 -31.08 -2.68 -21.85
N ASP A 349 -31.97 -1.95 -22.53
CA ASP A 349 -33.40 -2.29 -22.61
C ASP A 349 -33.60 -3.68 -23.23
N ILE A 350 -32.85 -4.02 -24.27
CA ILE A 350 -32.88 -5.35 -24.88
C ILE A 350 -32.45 -6.45 -23.89
N ALA A 351 -31.45 -6.18 -23.05
CA ALA A 351 -31.02 -7.12 -22.02
C ALA A 351 -32.11 -7.28 -20.94
N MET A 352 -32.79 -6.19 -20.59
CA MET A 352 -33.91 -6.21 -19.62
C MET A 352 -35.16 -6.88 -20.20
N GLU A 353 -35.44 -6.77 -21.48
CA GLU A 353 -36.53 -7.52 -22.12
C GLU A 353 -36.27 -9.03 -22.08
N ARG A 354 -35.02 -9.46 -22.24
CA ARG A 354 -34.63 -10.88 -22.19
C ARG A 354 -34.61 -11.46 -20.79
N ASP A 355 -34.16 -10.68 -19.81
CA ASP A 355 -34.12 -11.04 -18.40
C ASP A 355 -34.65 -9.89 -17.55
N PRO A 356 -35.99 -9.79 -17.38
CA PRO A 356 -36.61 -8.72 -16.58
C PRO A 356 -36.18 -8.70 -15.11
N LEU A 357 -35.62 -9.80 -14.61
CA LEU A 357 -35.14 -9.94 -13.24
C LEU A 357 -33.63 -9.67 -13.11
N ALA A 358 -32.92 -9.36 -14.19
CA ALA A 358 -31.47 -9.20 -14.21
C ALA A 358 -30.91 -8.28 -13.12
N ARG A 359 -31.62 -7.19 -12.80
CA ARG A 359 -31.23 -6.21 -11.77
C ARG A 359 -31.71 -6.58 -10.36
N SER A 360 -32.66 -7.52 -10.23
CA SER A 360 -33.31 -7.86 -8.95
C SER A 360 -32.85 -9.17 -8.34
N VAL A 361 -32.29 -10.09 -9.13
CA VAL A 361 -31.76 -11.37 -8.65
C VAL A 361 -30.24 -11.30 -8.41
N ARG A 362 -29.75 -12.14 -7.50
CA ARG A 362 -28.31 -12.19 -7.17
C ARG A 362 -27.50 -12.92 -8.24
N LEU A 363 -28.08 -13.92 -8.86
CA LEU A 363 -27.50 -14.73 -9.94
C LEU A 363 -28.39 -14.57 -11.19
N PRO A 364 -28.23 -13.50 -11.97
CA PRO A 364 -28.97 -13.28 -13.23
C PRO A 364 -28.66 -14.36 -14.27
N ASP A 365 -29.54 -14.49 -15.26
CA ASP A 365 -29.38 -15.50 -16.31
C ASP A 365 -28.04 -15.37 -17.06
N LEU A 366 -27.59 -14.15 -17.35
CA LEU A 366 -26.27 -13.91 -17.95
C LEU A 366 -25.14 -14.51 -17.11
N ALA A 367 -25.17 -14.36 -15.79
CA ALA A 367 -24.16 -14.93 -14.91
C ALA A 367 -24.20 -16.46 -14.91
N MET A 368 -25.40 -17.04 -14.79
CA MET A 368 -25.59 -18.49 -14.79
C MET A 368 -25.18 -19.13 -16.13
N THR A 369 -25.52 -18.50 -17.24
CA THR A 369 -25.12 -18.96 -18.57
C THR A 369 -23.61 -18.86 -18.76
N THR A 370 -22.98 -17.74 -18.32
CA THR A 370 -21.54 -17.58 -18.38
C THR A 370 -20.80 -18.64 -17.55
N ILE A 371 -21.31 -18.99 -16.36
CA ILE A 371 -20.75 -20.08 -15.53
C ILE A 371 -20.88 -21.41 -16.29
N ARG A 372 -22.06 -21.75 -16.80
CA ARG A 372 -22.32 -23.00 -17.50
C ARG A 372 -21.41 -23.19 -18.70
N ASP A 373 -21.31 -22.16 -19.53
CA ASP A 373 -20.44 -22.18 -20.72
C ASP A 373 -18.97 -22.24 -20.33
N GLY A 374 -18.53 -21.52 -19.29
CA GLY A 374 -17.17 -21.54 -18.78
C GLY A 374 -16.73 -22.92 -18.30
N LEU A 375 -17.62 -23.63 -17.63
CA LEU A 375 -17.38 -24.99 -17.13
C LEU A 375 -17.15 -26.03 -18.24
N LEU A 376 -17.55 -25.76 -19.47
CA LEU A 376 -17.23 -26.62 -20.62
C LEU A 376 -15.75 -26.50 -21.02
N HIS A 377 -15.05 -25.45 -20.58
CA HIS A 377 -13.71 -25.12 -21.06
C HIS A 377 -12.66 -25.08 -19.95
N GLY A 378 -13.04 -25.08 -18.67
CA GLY A 378 -12.08 -25.07 -17.56
C GLY A 378 -12.65 -24.54 -16.24
N PRO A 379 -11.78 -24.17 -15.31
CA PRO A 379 -12.19 -23.65 -14.01
C PRO A 379 -12.88 -22.28 -14.15
N VAL A 380 -13.88 -22.03 -13.31
CA VAL A 380 -14.68 -20.81 -13.26
C VAL A 380 -14.54 -20.16 -11.89
N LEU A 381 -14.21 -18.88 -11.85
CA LEU A 381 -14.10 -18.09 -10.62
C LEU A 381 -15.41 -17.34 -10.35
N VAL A 382 -15.93 -17.46 -9.12
CA VAL A 382 -17.03 -16.66 -8.59
C VAL A 382 -16.53 -15.87 -7.39
N SER A 383 -16.34 -14.57 -7.56
CA SER A 383 -15.89 -13.68 -6.49
C SER A 383 -17.07 -13.09 -5.75
N VAL A 384 -17.03 -13.15 -4.41
CA VAL A 384 -18.09 -12.65 -3.53
C VAL A 384 -17.49 -11.77 -2.43
N PRO A 385 -18.21 -10.73 -1.94
CA PRO A 385 -17.72 -9.89 -0.85
C PRO A 385 -17.43 -10.70 0.43
N ARG A 386 -16.50 -10.22 1.27
CA ARG A 386 -16.21 -10.82 2.57
C ARG A 386 -17.38 -10.65 3.52
N VAL A 387 -17.72 -11.71 4.27
CA VAL A 387 -18.65 -11.61 5.40
C VAL A 387 -17.98 -10.80 6.51
N GLY A 388 -18.66 -9.74 6.98
CA GLY A 388 -18.12 -8.82 7.99
C GLY A 388 -17.70 -7.46 7.43
N ASP A 389 -17.63 -7.28 6.12
CA ASP A 389 -17.64 -5.95 5.54
C ASP A 389 -18.93 -5.24 5.97
N LEU A 390 -18.86 -3.93 6.21
CA LEU A 390 -20.03 -3.12 6.58
C LEU A 390 -21.11 -3.29 5.50
N VAL A 391 -22.21 -3.92 5.87
CA VAL A 391 -23.29 -4.21 4.93
C VAL A 391 -24.06 -2.95 4.64
N THR A 392 -23.99 -2.46 3.42
CA THR A 392 -24.94 -1.44 2.97
C THR A 392 -26.28 -2.11 2.72
N PRO A 393 -27.33 -1.78 3.50
CA PRO A 393 -28.65 -2.31 3.28
C PRO A 393 -29.17 -1.87 1.92
N SER A 394 -29.95 -2.73 1.29
CA SER A 394 -30.59 -2.47 0.00
C SER A 394 -32.08 -2.81 0.06
N CYS A 395 -32.84 -2.28 -0.86
CA CYS A 395 -34.24 -2.65 -1.04
C CYS A 395 -34.40 -4.16 -1.20
N ALA A 396 -35.31 -4.79 -0.44
CA ALA A 396 -35.53 -6.21 -0.57
C ALA A 396 -36.15 -6.60 -1.92
N ARG A 397 -36.85 -5.66 -2.58
CA ARG A 397 -37.56 -5.90 -3.84
C ARG A 397 -36.68 -5.61 -5.09
N CYS A 398 -36.10 -4.42 -5.20
CA CYS A 398 -35.36 -3.99 -6.41
C CYS A 398 -33.86 -3.83 -6.20
N ARG A 399 -33.32 -4.08 -5.00
CA ARG A 399 -31.91 -4.00 -4.61
C ARG A 399 -31.28 -2.61 -4.67
N THR A 400 -32.06 -1.55 -4.90
CA THR A 400 -31.57 -0.18 -4.79
C THR A 400 -30.87 0.02 -3.44
N PRO A 401 -29.63 0.51 -3.41
CA PRO A 401 -28.88 0.76 -2.17
C PRO A 401 -29.61 1.79 -1.30
N VAL A 402 -29.64 1.57 0.01
CA VAL A 402 -30.09 2.60 0.95
C VAL A 402 -29.02 3.66 1.07
N ARG A 403 -29.39 4.90 0.79
CA ARG A 403 -28.52 6.07 0.92
C ARG A 403 -29.05 7.02 1.99
N CYS A 404 -28.15 7.75 2.62
CA CYS A 404 -28.52 8.79 3.58
C CYS A 404 -29.26 9.92 2.89
N SER A 405 -30.43 10.29 3.40
CA SER A 405 -31.23 11.40 2.85
C SER A 405 -30.58 12.78 3.09
N SER A 406 -29.67 12.90 4.06
CA SER A 406 -29.02 14.16 4.41
C SER A 406 -27.73 14.44 3.63
N CYS A 407 -26.92 13.39 3.34
CA CYS A 407 -25.61 13.57 2.72
C CYS A 407 -25.33 12.62 1.55
N GLY A 408 -26.28 11.77 1.16
CA GLY A 408 -26.09 10.76 0.10
C GLY A 408 -25.14 9.62 0.47
N GLY A 409 -24.56 9.64 1.66
CA GLY A 409 -23.55 8.68 2.11
C GLY A 409 -24.07 7.25 2.29
N PRO A 410 -23.16 6.27 2.38
CA PRO A 410 -23.52 4.88 2.62
C PRO A 410 -24.14 4.70 4.01
N VAL A 411 -25.09 3.79 4.07
CA VAL A 411 -25.86 3.49 5.28
C VAL A 411 -25.50 2.09 5.75
N THR A 412 -25.35 1.91 7.05
CA THR A 412 -25.25 0.57 7.66
C THR A 412 -26.47 0.28 8.50
N GLY A 413 -26.82 -1.00 8.62
CA GLY A 413 -27.98 -1.45 9.38
C GLY A 413 -27.59 -2.39 10.50
N ARG A 414 -28.09 -2.15 11.71
CA ARG A 414 -28.03 -3.08 12.83
C ARG A 414 -29.39 -3.70 13.06
N ARG A 415 -29.46 -5.03 13.05
CA ARG A 415 -30.69 -5.74 13.36
C ARG A 415 -30.99 -5.62 14.87
N THR A 416 -32.21 -5.20 15.21
CA THR A 416 -32.71 -5.12 16.56
C THR A 416 -34.00 -5.94 16.64
N GLU A 417 -34.53 -6.17 17.83
CA GLU A 417 -35.81 -6.85 18.02
C GLU A 417 -36.99 -6.13 17.36
N SER A 418 -36.88 -4.80 17.22
CA SER A 418 -37.90 -3.93 16.59
C SER A 418 -37.72 -3.71 15.10
N GLY A 419 -36.69 -4.34 14.44
CA GLY A 419 -36.39 -4.17 13.02
C GLY A 419 -34.94 -3.85 12.74
N VAL A 420 -34.66 -3.17 11.62
CA VAL A 420 -33.32 -2.76 11.25
C VAL A 420 -33.16 -1.28 11.56
N ASN A 421 -32.24 -0.96 12.46
CA ASN A 421 -31.88 0.42 12.76
C ASN A 421 -30.78 0.89 11.76
N LEU A 422 -31.10 1.87 10.95
CA LEU A 422 -30.24 2.40 9.88
C LEU A 422 -29.53 3.67 10.32
N HIS A 423 -28.21 3.75 10.10
CA HIS A 423 -27.44 4.98 10.32
C HIS A 423 -26.42 5.21 9.21
N CYS A 424 -26.18 6.46 8.91
CA CYS A 424 -25.20 6.87 7.91
C CYS A 424 -23.77 6.70 8.46
N THR A 425 -22.89 6.09 7.68
CA THR A 425 -21.48 5.93 8.06
C THR A 425 -20.65 7.20 7.84
N TRP A 426 -21.15 8.17 7.07
CA TRP A 426 -20.47 9.44 6.85
C TRP A 426 -20.83 10.52 7.87
N CYS A 427 -22.12 10.81 8.01
CA CYS A 427 -22.57 11.89 8.89
C CYS A 427 -23.11 11.44 10.25
N GLY A 428 -23.14 10.14 10.51
CA GLY A 428 -23.65 9.57 11.78
C GLY A 428 -25.17 9.66 11.98
N SER A 429 -25.90 10.29 11.06
CA SER A 429 -27.35 10.48 11.21
C SER A 429 -28.11 9.16 11.22
N HIS A 430 -29.05 9.01 12.15
CA HIS A 430 -30.02 7.94 12.09
C HIS A 430 -31.04 8.20 10.98
N LEU A 431 -31.33 7.18 10.19
CA LEU A 431 -32.33 7.31 9.14
C LEU A 431 -33.74 7.09 9.71
N PRO A 432 -34.71 7.92 9.28
CA PRO A 432 -36.13 7.65 9.55
C PRO A 432 -36.58 6.36 8.84
N PRO A 433 -37.80 5.85 9.09
CA PRO A 433 -38.34 4.73 8.35
C PRO A 433 -38.18 4.92 6.85
N TRP A 434 -37.36 4.04 6.25
CA TRP A 434 -36.93 4.19 4.86
C TRP A 434 -37.98 3.65 3.89
N ARG A 435 -38.09 4.34 2.75
CA ARG A 435 -38.90 3.92 1.60
C ARG A 435 -38.06 3.96 0.35
N CYS A 436 -38.07 2.90 -0.44
CA CYS A 436 -37.30 2.82 -1.67
C CYS A 436 -37.75 3.90 -2.67
N PRO A 437 -36.84 4.75 -3.18
CA PRO A 437 -37.19 5.76 -4.16
C PRO A 437 -37.62 5.18 -5.51
N GLU A 438 -37.15 3.97 -5.86
CA GLU A 438 -37.41 3.34 -7.15
C GLU A 438 -38.74 2.55 -7.18
N CYS A 439 -39.02 1.74 -6.15
CA CYS A 439 -40.16 0.84 -6.17
C CYS A 439 -41.18 1.02 -5.01
N GLY A 440 -40.94 1.98 -4.13
CA GLY A 440 -41.81 2.31 -3.00
C GLY A 440 -41.83 1.28 -1.85
N SER A 441 -41.09 0.18 -1.93
CA SER A 441 -41.01 -0.83 -0.87
C SER A 441 -40.40 -0.25 0.40
N THR A 442 -40.88 -0.70 1.57
CA THR A 442 -40.31 -0.35 2.88
C THR A 442 -39.42 -1.44 3.45
N GLU A 443 -39.36 -2.59 2.77
CA GLU A 443 -38.55 -3.70 3.22
C GLU A 443 -37.08 -3.52 2.82
N VAL A 444 -36.23 -3.63 3.82
CA VAL A 444 -34.78 -3.55 3.68
C VAL A 444 -34.17 -4.92 3.92
N ARG A 445 -33.36 -5.37 2.97
CA ARG A 445 -32.50 -6.53 3.18
C ARG A 445 -31.13 -6.05 3.62
N SER A 446 -30.60 -6.65 4.65
CA SER A 446 -29.24 -6.47 5.11
C SER A 446 -28.60 -7.86 5.20
N GLY A 447 -27.61 -8.12 4.41
CA GLY A 447 -26.87 -9.38 4.47
C GLY A 447 -26.01 -9.58 3.23
N ILE A 448 -24.71 -9.74 3.44
CA ILE A 448 -23.80 -10.28 2.44
C ILE A 448 -23.97 -11.80 2.48
N VAL A 449 -24.21 -12.40 1.33
CA VAL A 449 -24.17 -13.85 1.18
C VAL A 449 -22.70 -14.24 1.01
N GLY A 450 -22.14 -14.86 2.03
CA GLY A 450 -20.73 -15.24 2.04
C GLY A 450 -20.36 -16.37 1.06
N ALA A 451 -19.07 -16.63 0.94
CA ALA A 451 -18.54 -17.65 0.03
C ALA A 451 -19.12 -19.03 0.29
N THR A 452 -19.20 -19.48 1.52
CA THR A 452 -19.72 -20.80 1.89
C THR A 452 -21.19 -20.98 1.48
N THR A 453 -22.04 -19.97 1.71
CA THR A 453 -23.45 -20.03 1.28
C THR A 453 -23.56 -20.01 -0.24
N THR A 454 -22.75 -19.20 -0.93
CA THR A 454 -22.70 -19.15 -2.39
C THR A 454 -22.21 -20.46 -2.98
N ALA A 455 -21.18 -21.07 -2.38
CA ALA A 455 -20.70 -22.39 -2.78
C ALA A 455 -21.79 -23.47 -2.66
N ALA A 456 -22.58 -23.43 -1.59
CA ALA A 456 -23.71 -24.33 -1.40
C ALA A 456 -24.86 -24.08 -2.41
N GLU A 457 -25.15 -22.82 -2.75
CA GLU A 457 -26.14 -22.47 -3.79
C GLU A 457 -25.70 -22.99 -5.17
N LEU A 458 -24.45 -22.73 -5.54
CA LEU A 458 -23.88 -23.17 -6.82
C LEU A 458 -23.74 -24.70 -6.88
N GLY A 459 -23.39 -25.38 -5.78
CA GLY A 459 -23.35 -26.83 -5.74
C GLY A 459 -24.70 -27.48 -5.99
N ARG A 460 -25.81 -26.85 -5.56
CA ARG A 460 -27.16 -27.31 -5.90
C ARG A 460 -27.56 -27.02 -7.35
N ALA A 461 -27.08 -25.92 -7.92
CA ALA A 461 -27.35 -25.55 -9.29
C ALA A 461 -26.52 -26.35 -10.31
N PHE A 462 -25.36 -26.86 -9.89
CA PHE A 462 -24.39 -27.62 -10.70
C PHE A 462 -23.96 -28.90 -9.97
N PRO A 463 -24.84 -29.89 -9.81
CA PRO A 463 -24.61 -31.05 -8.94
C PRO A 463 -23.43 -31.93 -9.36
N ASP A 464 -23.08 -31.94 -10.66
CA ASP A 464 -22.01 -32.75 -11.22
C ASP A 464 -20.65 -32.02 -11.29
N VAL A 465 -20.56 -30.79 -10.74
CA VAL A 465 -19.38 -29.96 -10.81
C VAL A 465 -18.76 -29.81 -9.40
N PRO A 466 -17.47 -30.09 -9.23
CA PRO A 466 -16.79 -29.81 -7.97
C PRO A 466 -16.81 -28.33 -7.63
N VAL A 467 -17.22 -27.99 -6.40
CA VAL A 467 -17.24 -26.61 -5.89
C VAL A 467 -16.18 -26.49 -4.78
N VAL A 468 -15.32 -25.50 -4.91
CA VAL A 468 -14.25 -25.18 -3.96
C VAL A 468 -14.56 -23.82 -3.33
N ASP A 469 -14.65 -23.78 -2.00
CA ASP A 469 -14.68 -22.53 -1.21
C ASP A 469 -13.23 -22.13 -0.88
N SER A 470 -12.80 -20.98 -1.40
CA SER A 470 -11.50 -20.37 -1.09
C SER A 470 -11.74 -19.07 -0.32
N SER A 471 -11.96 -19.20 0.98
CA SER A 471 -12.26 -18.06 1.86
C SER A 471 -11.81 -18.32 3.31
N GLY A 472 -11.67 -17.26 4.11
CA GLY A 472 -11.35 -17.35 5.54
C GLY A 472 -10.06 -18.14 5.79
N ASN A 473 -10.16 -19.26 6.51
CA ASN A 473 -9.02 -20.14 6.84
C ASN A 473 -8.77 -21.24 5.80
N HIS A 474 -9.54 -21.28 4.70
CA HIS A 474 -9.51 -22.32 3.68
C HIS A 474 -9.01 -21.78 2.32
N VAL A 475 -8.09 -20.81 2.35
CA VAL A 475 -7.52 -20.24 1.12
C VAL A 475 -6.75 -21.30 0.36
N ARG A 476 -7.02 -21.39 -0.95
CA ARG A 476 -6.28 -22.23 -1.89
C ARG A 476 -5.28 -21.37 -2.65
N GLU A 477 -4.06 -21.85 -2.80
CA GLU A 477 -3.03 -21.09 -3.52
C GLU A 477 -3.14 -21.25 -5.03
N ARG A 478 -3.41 -22.49 -5.49
CA ARG A 478 -3.43 -22.82 -6.93
C ARG A 478 -4.61 -23.73 -7.28
N VAL A 479 -5.01 -23.66 -8.54
CA VAL A 479 -6.01 -24.54 -9.14
C VAL A 479 -5.56 -25.00 -10.53
N ASP A 480 -5.77 -26.30 -10.80
CA ASP A 480 -5.47 -26.90 -12.10
C ASP A 480 -6.51 -26.49 -13.18
N SER A 481 -6.28 -26.93 -14.41
CA SER A 481 -7.10 -26.58 -15.57
C SER A 481 -8.42 -27.36 -15.69
N THR A 482 -8.75 -28.26 -14.73
CA THR A 482 -9.98 -29.07 -14.79
C THR A 482 -11.23 -28.23 -14.47
N PRO A 483 -12.38 -28.50 -15.14
CA PRO A 483 -13.63 -27.82 -14.87
C PRO A 483 -14.07 -27.94 -13.40
N ARG A 484 -14.20 -26.82 -12.73
CA ARG A 484 -14.72 -26.69 -11.35
C ARG A 484 -15.15 -25.28 -11.07
N LEU A 485 -15.99 -25.12 -10.06
CA LEU A 485 -16.37 -23.81 -9.54
C LEU A 485 -15.48 -23.44 -8.35
N ILE A 486 -14.87 -22.28 -8.40
CA ILE A 486 -14.13 -21.68 -7.31
C ILE A 486 -14.91 -20.48 -6.79
N VAL A 487 -15.36 -20.53 -5.55
CA VAL A 487 -15.99 -19.40 -4.87
C VAL A 487 -14.97 -18.79 -3.95
N ALA A 488 -14.57 -17.54 -4.22
CA ALA A 488 -13.52 -16.88 -3.46
C ALA A 488 -13.95 -15.50 -2.92
N THR A 489 -13.35 -15.09 -1.81
CA THR A 489 -13.42 -13.72 -1.34
C THR A 489 -12.20 -12.92 -1.82
N PRO A 490 -12.29 -11.57 -1.95
CA PRO A 490 -11.19 -10.75 -2.46
C PRO A 490 -9.85 -11.01 -1.74
N GLY A 491 -8.81 -11.34 -2.52
CA GLY A 491 -7.48 -11.71 -2.03
C GLY A 491 -7.33 -13.17 -1.60
N ALA A 492 -8.33 -14.01 -1.85
CA ALA A 492 -8.27 -15.45 -1.65
C ALA A 492 -8.51 -16.23 -2.95
N GLU A 493 -8.45 -15.56 -4.09
CA GLU A 493 -8.59 -16.17 -5.42
C GLU A 493 -7.37 -17.04 -5.71
N PRO A 494 -7.54 -18.37 -5.94
CA PRO A 494 -6.41 -19.23 -6.34
C PRO A 494 -5.83 -18.82 -7.69
N THR A 495 -4.52 -18.91 -7.84
CA THR A 495 -3.85 -18.73 -9.13
C THR A 495 -4.15 -19.93 -10.04
N PRO A 496 -4.81 -19.74 -11.19
CA PRO A 496 -5.12 -20.83 -12.12
C PRO A 496 -3.88 -21.20 -12.96
N GLU A 497 -3.69 -22.47 -13.23
CA GLU A 497 -2.58 -22.96 -14.05
C GLU A 497 -2.60 -22.41 -15.48
N SER A 498 -3.78 -22.31 -16.09
CA SER A 498 -3.98 -21.88 -17.50
C SER A 498 -5.01 -20.74 -17.62
N GLY A 499 -5.23 -19.97 -16.58
CA GLY A 499 -6.27 -18.96 -16.53
C GLY A 499 -7.68 -19.52 -16.33
N TYR A 500 -8.55 -18.74 -15.69
CA TYR A 500 -9.98 -19.06 -15.59
C TYR A 500 -10.67 -18.93 -16.94
N ALA A 501 -11.56 -19.87 -17.27
CA ALA A 501 -12.40 -19.78 -18.47
C ALA A 501 -13.37 -18.59 -18.39
N CYS A 502 -13.86 -18.29 -17.18
CA CYS A 502 -14.57 -17.04 -16.91
C CYS A 502 -14.51 -16.65 -15.45
N ALA A 503 -14.80 -15.37 -15.16
CA ALA A 503 -15.00 -14.86 -13.82
C ALA A 503 -16.39 -14.21 -13.69
N VAL A 504 -17.04 -14.44 -12.55
CA VAL A 504 -18.31 -13.79 -12.16
C VAL A 504 -18.11 -13.08 -10.82
N ILE A 505 -18.25 -11.76 -10.84
CA ILE A 505 -18.14 -10.93 -9.63
C ILE A 505 -19.56 -10.59 -9.17
N LEU A 506 -19.92 -11.05 -7.99
CA LEU A 506 -21.24 -10.86 -7.41
C LEU A 506 -21.27 -9.68 -6.43
N ASP A 507 -22.48 -9.15 -6.21
CA ASP A 507 -22.76 -8.15 -5.19
C ASP A 507 -21.83 -6.89 -5.26
N ALA A 508 -21.57 -6.38 -6.46
CA ALA A 508 -20.72 -5.21 -6.70
C ALA A 508 -21.14 -3.98 -5.88
N VAL A 509 -22.45 -3.80 -5.65
CA VAL A 509 -23.00 -2.72 -4.82
C VAL A 509 -22.39 -2.73 -3.41
N SER A 510 -22.23 -3.91 -2.81
CA SER A 510 -21.65 -4.03 -1.47
C SER A 510 -20.18 -3.56 -1.43
N SER A 511 -19.42 -3.89 -2.45
CA SER A 511 -18.01 -3.48 -2.58
C SER A 511 -17.86 -1.97 -2.81
N LEU A 512 -18.71 -1.39 -3.67
CA LEU A 512 -18.71 0.04 -4.00
C LEU A 512 -19.29 0.93 -2.89
N SER A 513 -20.07 0.36 -1.99
CA SER A 513 -20.73 1.11 -0.91
C SER A 513 -19.95 1.07 0.42
N ARG A 514 -18.75 0.51 0.44
CA ARG A 514 -17.90 0.54 1.64
C ARG A 514 -17.58 1.99 2.01
N PRO A 515 -17.54 2.31 3.31
CA PRO A 515 -17.14 3.64 3.75
C PRO A 515 -15.64 3.85 3.47
N GLY A 516 -15.28 5.09 3.19
CA GLY A 516 -13.90 5.50 2.99
C GLY A 516 -13.61 6.02 1.58
N LEU A 517 -12.74 7.01 1.51
CA LEU A 517 -12.37 7.69 0.26
C LEU A 517 -11.73 6.73 -0.76
N ALA A 518 -10.94 5.77 -0.29
CA ALA A 518 -10.25 4.79 -1.13
C ALA A 518 -11.11 3.55 -1.46
N ALA A 519 -12.33 3.43 -0.94
CA ALA A 519 -13.11 2.17 -1.04
C ALA A 519 -13.42 1.76 -2.49
N VAL A 520 -13.83 2.71 -3.33
CA VAL A 520 -14.12 2.43 -4.75
C VAL A 520 -12.83 2.18 -5.53
N GLU A 521 -11.78 2.95 -5.27
CA GLU A 521 -10.44 2.77 -5.85
C GLU A 521 -9.90 1.35 -5.59
N GLN A 522 -9.91 0.91 -4.34
CA GLN A 522 -9.52 -0.45 -3.95
C GLN A 522 -10.42 -1.53 -4.57
N THR A 523 -11.69 -1.23 -4.81
CA THR A 523 -12.63 -2.15 -5.46
C THR A 523 -12.27 -2.33 -6.94
N VAL A 524 -12.01 -1.23 -7.65
CA VAL A 524 -11.55 -1.28 -9.06
C VAL A 524 -10.24 -2.04 -9.18
N ASP A 525 -9.29 -1.76 -8.27
CA ASP A 525 -8.00 -2.44 -8.24
C ASP A 525 -8.15 -3.96 -8.09
N ARG A 526 -8.91 -4.41 -7.11
CA ARG A 526 -9.20 -5.85 -6.89
C ARG A 526 -9.92 -6.50 -8.07
N TRP A 527 -10.88 -5.82 -8.69
CA TRP A 527 -11.57 -6.36 -9.87
C TRP A 527 -10.63 -6.47 -11.08
N MET A 528 -9.72 -5.51 -11.27
CA MET A 528 -8.70 -5.62 -12.30
C MET A 528 -7.75 -6.80 -12.04
N ALA A 529 -7.37 -7.05 -10.78
CA ALA A 529 -6.60 -8.23 -10.40
C ALA A 529 -7.36 -9.55 -10.67
N ILE A 530 -8.67 -9.60 -10.43
CA ILE A 530 -9.51 -10.76 -10.80
C ILE A 530 -9.51 -10.97 -12.31
N LEU A 531 -9.66 -9.90 -13.11
CA LEU A 531 -9.61 -10.02 -14.58
C LEU A 531 -8.26 -10.53 -15.07
N ALA A 532 -7.18 -10.20 -14.38
CA ALA A 532 -5.84 -10.70 -14.69
C ALA A 532 -5.67 -12.21 -14.49
N LEU A 533 -6.60 -12.87 -13.81
CA LEU A 533 -6.64 -14.33 -13.68
C LEU A 533 -7.47 -15.01 -14.78
N VAL A 534 -8.16 -14.23 -15.63
CA VAL A 534 -9.00 -14.75 -16.70
C VAL A 534 -8.20 -14.86 -17.99
N ARG A 535 -8.48 -15.91 -18.77
CA ARG A 535 -7.89 -16.12 -20.10
C ARG A 535 -8.11 -14.95 -21.05
N SER A 536 -7.27 -14.85 -22.05
CA SER A 536 -7.46 -13.95 -23.19
C SER A 536 -8.86 -14.13 -23.82
N VAL A 537 -9.41 -13.06 -24.39
CA VAL A 537 -10.63 -13.15 -25.19
C VAL A 537 -10.48 -14.12 -26.37
N ARG A 538 -9.27 -14.26 -26.93
CA ARG A 538 -8.95 -15.21 -28.00
C ARG A 538 -9.05 -16.67 -27.53
N ASP A 539 -8.77 -16.91 -26.25
CA ASP A 539 -8.88 -18.22 -25.59
C ASP A 539 -10.26 -18.42 -24.93
N GLY A 540 -11.25 -17.58 -25.31
CA GLY A 540 -12.62 -17.65 -24.83
C GLY A 540 -12.88 -17.04 -23.45
N GLY A 541 -11.90 -16.33 -22.88
CA GLY A 541 -12.02 -15.64 -21.59
C GLY A 541 -13.13 -14.60 -21.60
N ARG A 542 -13.93 -14.55 -20.51
CA ARG A 542 -15.02 -13.59 -20.32
C ARG A 542 -15.27 -13.32 -18.86
N ALA A 543 -15.87 -12.18 -18.56
CA ALA A 543 -16.23 -11.82 -17.18
C ALA A 543 -17.63 -11.20 -17.11
N VAL A 544 -18.29 -11.40 -15.98
CA VAL A 544 -19.57 -10.78 -15.64
C VAL A 544 -19.45 -10.11 -14.28
N ILE A 545 -19.90 -8.85 -14.18
CA ILE A 545 -20.01 -8.13 -12.91
C ILE A 545 -21.47 -7.84 -12.64
N VAL A 546 -21.99 -8.36 -11.54
CA VAL A 546 -23.40 -8.16 -11.16
C VAL A 546 -23.52 -6.91 -10.29
N GLY A 547 -24.02 -5.84 -10.90
CA GLY A 547 -24.14 -4.52 -10.27
C GLY A 547 -24.88 -3.51 -11.15
N PRO A 548 -24.99 -2.25 -10.70
CA PRO A 548 -25.65 -1.18 -11.42
C PRO A 548 -24.82 -0.76 -12.65
N SER A 549 -25.42 -0.91 -13.82
CA SER A 549 -24.73 -0.66 -15.12
C SER A 549 -24.31 0.79 -15.33
N GLU A 550 -24.99 1.73 -14.67
CA GLU A 550 -24.72 3.17 -14.71
C GLU A 550 -23.54 3.61 -13.85
N ASP A 551 -23.06 2.77 -12.94
CA ASP A 551 -21.94 3.11 -12.05
C ASP A 551 -20.63 3.33 -12.83
N ALA A 552 -19.93 4.41 -12.50
CA ALA A 552 -18.71 4.82 -13.21
C ALA A 552 -17.57 3.81 -13.10
N ALA A 553 -17.44 3.11 -11.96
CA ALA A 553 -16.43 2.06 -11.77
C ALA A 553 -16.76 0.83 -12.63
N LEU A 554 -18.03 0.39 -12.68
CA LEU A 554 -18.44 -0.71 -13.55
C LEU A 554 -18.24 -0.38 -15.03
N GLN A 555 -18.55 0.85 -15.43
CA GLN A 555 -18.31 1.31 -16.79
C GLN A 555 -16.82 1.35 -17.15
N ALA A 556 -15.95 1.63 -16.18
CA ALA A 556 -14.50 1.55 -16.38
C ALA A 556 -14.04 0.10 -16.59
N MET A 557 -14.64 -0.87 -15.89
CA MET A 557 -14.37 -2.29 -16.07
C MET A 557 -14.77 -2.76 -17.47
N VAL A 558 -15.98 -2.40 -17.93
CA VAL A 558 -16.46 -2.73 -19.29
C VAL A 558 -15.55 -2.16 -20.38
N ARG A 559 -15.04 -0.94 -20.17
CA ARG A 559 -14.14 -0.27 -21.13
C ARG A 559 -12.67 -0.67 -20.97
N ASN A 560 -12.35 -1.43 -19.94
CA ASN A 560 -10.98 -1.72 -19.51
C ASN A 560 -10.15 -0.43 -19.41
N ASP A 561 -10.70 0.60 -18.72
CA ASP A 561 -10.11 1.93 -18.60
C ASP A 561 -10.03 2.41 -17.13
N PRO A 562 -9.25 1.73 -16.28
CA PRO A 562 -9.07 2.15 -14.87
C PRO A 562 -8.35 3.50 -14.76
N VAL A 563 -7.46 3.84 -15.72
CA VAL A 563 -6.76 5.14 -15.73
C VAL A 563 -7.74 6.29 -15.95
N GLY A 564 -8.67 6.13 -16.91
CA GLY A 564 -9.73 7.11 -17.17
C GLY A 564 -10.68 7.25 -15.97
N TRP A 565 -10.98 6.17 -15.25
CA TRP A 565 -11.73 6.22 -14.00
C TRP A 565 -10.97 7.00 -12.93
N ALA A 566 -9.71 6.65 -12.66
CA ALA A 566 -8.89 7.33 -11.65
C ALA A 566 -8.70 8.84 -11.94
N THR A 567 -8.65 9.20 -13.24
CA THR A 567 -8.56 10.62 -13.65
C THR A 567 -9.85 11.39 -13.34
N ARG A 568 -11.02 10.77 -13.52
CA ARG A 568 -12.32 11.39 -13.15
C ARG A 568 -12.45 11.50 -11.64
N GLU A 569 -12.17 10.43 -10.92
CA GLU A 569 -12.14 10.42 -9.45
C GLU A 569 -11.22 11.52 -8.88
N LEU A 570 -10.04 11.73 -9.51
CA LEU A 570 -9.13 12.83 -9.14
C LEU A 570 -9.77 14.20 -9.35
N ALA A 571 -10.53 14.38 -10.42
CA ALA A 571 -11.24 15.63 -10.68
C ALA A 571 -12.32 15.88 -9.62
N ASP A 572 -13.09 14.86 -9.26
CA ASP A 572 -14.11 14.93 -8.21
C ASP A 572 -13.48 15.22 -6.83
N ARG A 573 -12.35 14.56 -6.51
CA ARG A 573 -11.59 14.84 -5.28
C ARG A 573 -11.01 16.27 -5.27
N ARG A 574 -10.62 16.81 -6.42
CA ARG A 574 -10.14 18.19 -6.52
C ARG A 574 -11.26 19.20 -6.24
N GLU A 575 -12.45 18.98 -6.80
CA GLU A 575 -13.61 19.81 -6.54
C GLU A 575 -14.02 19.74 -5.06
N ALA A 576 -13.98 18.56 -4.46
CA ALA A 576 -14.29 18.34 -3.05
C ALA A 576 -13.15 18.68 -2.08
N HIS A 577 -11.97 19.12 -2.57
CA HIS A 577 -10.76 19.39 -1.79
C HIS A 577 -10.30 18.20 -0.94
N PHE A 578 -10.20 17.02 -1.55
CA PHE A 578 -9.72 15.80 -0.92
C PHE A 578 -8.38 15.30 -1.49
N PRO A 579 -7.60 14.48 -0.73
CA PRO A 579 -6.36 13.91 -1.22
C PRO A 579 -6.63 12.94 -2.39
N PRO A 580 -5.70 12.82 -3.33
CA PRO A 580 -4.38 13.43 -3.40
C PRO A 580 -4.36 14.80 -4.10
N ALA A 581 -5.52 15.36 -4.43
CA ALA A 581 -5.61 16.65 -5.14
C ALA A 581 -5.18 17.83 -4.25
N VAL A 582 -5.40 17.71 -2.94
CA VAL A 582 -4.91 18.65 -1.92
C VAL A 582 -4.23 17.87 -0.80
N PRO A 583 -3.21 18.43 -0.12
CA PRO A 583 -2.65 17.84 1.08
C PRO A 583 -3.71 17.67 2.17
N CYS A 584 -3.65 16.57 2.91
CA CYS A 584 -4.53 16.34 4.04
C CYS A 584 -3.79 15.68 5.20
N GLY A 585 -4.29 15.93 6.41
CA GLY A 585 -3.85 15.24 7.61
C GLY A 585 -5.04 14.72 8.41
N ILE A 586 -4.81 13.65 9.16
CA ILE A 586 -5.73 13.15 10.17
C ILE A 586 -5.08 13.33 11.54
N VAL A 587 -5.88 13.82 12.50
CA VAL A 587 -5.57 13.77 13.92
C VAL A 587 -6.66 12.96 14.60
N ASP A 588 -6.31 11.80 15.13
CA ASP A 588 -7.25 10.96 15.85
C ASP A 588 -6.71 10.47 17.21
N GLY A 589 -7.60 10.13 18.13
CA GLY A 589 -7.20 9.68 19.44
C GLY A 589 -8.28 9.84 20.50
N ASP A 590 -7.85 9.94 21.75
CA ASP A 590 -8.74 10.23 22.87
C ASP A 590 -9.51 11.54 22.64
N PRO A 591 -10.83 11.61 22.91
CA PRO A 591 -11.66 12.79 22.61
C PRO A 591 -11.11 14.09 23.22
N LYS A 592 -10.56 14.03 24.46
CA LYS A 592 -10.00 15.22 25.11
C LYS A 592 -8.68 15.65 24.47
N ALA A 593 -7.83 14.68 24.10
CA ALA A 593 -6.58 14.96 23.40
C ALA A 593 -6.85 15.58 22.01
N VAL A 594 -7.83 15.06 21.28
CA VAL A 594 -8.26 15.58 19.96
C VAL A 594 -8.86 16.97 20.10
N ALA A 595 -9.69 17.25 21.11
CA ALA A 595 -10.24 18.58 21.35
C ALA A 595 -9.13 19.61 21.64
N THR A 596 -8.14 19.25 22.47
CA THR A 596 -6.97 20.10 22.76
C THR A 596 -6.14 20.33 21.49
N ALA A 597 -5.95 19.30 20.68
CA ALA A 597 -5.27 19.39 19.39
C ALA A 597 -5.99 20.35 18.43
N ALA A 598 -7.32 20.27 18.34
CA ALA A 598 -8.13 21.16 17.53
C ALA A 598 -7.97 22.64 17.94
N GLN A 599 -7.96 22.90 19.25
CA GLN A 599 -7.76 24.26 19.75
C GLN A 599 -6.40 24.81 19.33
N ARG A 600 -5.32 24.03 19.53
CA ARG A 600 -3.95 24.45 19.13
C ARG A 600 -3.82 24.71 17.64
N LEU A 601 -4.38 23.84 16.82
CA LEU A 601 -4.33 24.02 15.38
C LEU A 601 -5.06 25.31 14.94
N ARG A 602 -6.18 25.66 15.59
CA ARG A 602 -6.83 26.98 15.37
C ARG A 602 -5.96 28.15 15.79
N GLU A 603 -5.29 28.04 16.95
CA GLU A 603 -4.38 29.06 17.44
C GLU A 603 -3.16 29.27 16.54
N TRP A 604 -2.63 28.21 15.94
CA TRP A 604 -1.40 28.28 15.13
C TRP A 604 -1.64 28.67 13.67
N PHE A 605 -2.74 28.20 13.09
CA PHE A 605 -3.01 28.34 11.67
C PHE A 605 -4.22 29.24 11.35
N GLY A 606 -5.05 29.56 12.35
CA GLY A 606 -6.20 30.42 12.14
C GLY A 606 -7.12 29.94 11.01
N THR A 607 -7.31 30.78 10.02
CA THR A 607 -8.16 30.52 8.83
C THR A 607 -7.44 29.75 7.72
N ASP A 608 -6.13 29.59 7.78
CA ASP A 608 -5.32 28.93 6.74
C ASP A 608 -5.48 27.41 6.75
N LEU A 609 -6.05 26.85 7.84
CA LEU A 609 -6.33 25.44 8.00
C LEU A 609 -7.83 25.23 8.18
N GLU A 610 -8.42 24.41 7.32
CA GLU A 610 -9.77 23.92 7.51
C GLU A 610 -9.76 22.62 8.33
N MET A 611 -10.68 22.53 9.29
CA MET A 611 -10.84 21.34 10.13
C MET A 611 -12.26 20.81 10.01
N LEU A 612 -12.36 19.52 9.62
CA LEU A 612 -13.62 18.79 9.60
C LEU A 612 -13.67 17.87 10.83
N GLY A 613 -14.62 18.10 11.69
CA GLY A 613 -14.71 17.44 13.00
C GLY A 613 -14.38 18.39 14.17
N PRO A 614 -14.13 17.86 15.41
CA PRO A 614 -14.00 16.46 15.77
C PRO A 614 -15.29 15.66 15.58
N ALA A 615 -15.14 14.42 15.14
CA ALA A 615 -16.23 13.49 14.96
C ALA A 615 -15.88 12.14 15.60
N PRO A 616 -16.85 11.50 16.32
CA PRO A 616 -16.61 10.19 16.92
C PRO A 616 -16.37 9.14 15.84
N GLN A 617 -15.39 8.26 16.09
CA GLN A 617 -15.08 7.16 15.18
C GLN A 617 -15.96 5.93 15.48
N PRO A 618 -16.36 5.17 14.43
CA PRO A 618 -17.00 3.88 14.62
C PRO A 618 -16.12 2.97 15.49
N ARG A 619 -16.72 2.34 16.51
CA ARG A 619 -15.99 1.49 17.44
C ARG A 619 -16.62 0.12 17.61
N ARG A 620 -15.82 -0.87 17.95
CA ARG A 620 -16.28 -2.14 18.51
C ARG A 620 -16.60 -1.95 20.01
N ALA A 621 -17.47 -2.76 20.55
CA ALA A 621 -17.92 -2.62 21.95
C ALA A 621 -16.77 -2.64 22.99
N SER A 622 -15.65 -3.27 22.66
CA SER A 622 -14.46 -3.38 23.53
C SER A 622 -13.42 -2.27 23.35
N GLU A 623 -13.60 -1.36 22.39
CA GLU A 623 -12.62 -0.31 22.08
C GLU A 623 -12.95 0.98 22.85
N SER A 624 -11.91 1.74 23.21
CA SER A 624 -12.05 3.07 23.80
C SER A 624 -12.66 4.06 22.82
N GLU A 625 -13.30 5.11 23.33
CA GLU A 625 -13.81 6.19 22.49
C GLU A 625 -12.66 6.92 21.81
N ARG A 626 -12.85 7.23 20.53
CA ARG A 626 -11.91 7.97 19.72
C ARG A 626 -12.64 9.00 18.89
N ASP A 627 -12.07 10.19 18.82
CA ASP A 627 -12.48 11.24 17.91
C ASP A 627 -11.47 11.41 16.79
N ARG A 628 -11.92 11.97 15.69
CA ARG A 628 -11.09 12.31 14.52
C ARG A 628 -11.37 13.71 14.03
N ILE A 629 -10.29 14.38 13.62
CA ILE A 629 -10.32 15.60 12.85
C ILE A 629 -9.57 15.35 11.54
N ILE A 630 -10.18 15.74 10.44
CA ILE A 630 -9.48 15.85 9.15
C ILE A 630 -9.05 17.31 9.03
N VAL A 631 -7.78 17.53 8.74
CA VAL A 631 -7.18 18.84 8.54
C VAL A 631 -6.71 18.98 7.11
N ARG A 632 -7.05 20.10 6.47
CA ARG A 632 -6.62 20.41 5.11
C ARG A 632 -6.29 21.90 4.98
N PRO A 633 -5.21 22.24 4.24
CA PRO A 633 -4.88 23.63 3.99
C PRO A 633 -5.97 24.37 3.21
N ARG A 634 -6.14 25.63 3.52
CA ARG A 634 -6.82 26.59 2.63
C ARG A 634 -5.76 27.34 1.82
N GLY A 635 -6.00 27.51 0.53
CA GLY A 635 -5.05 28.21 -0.34
C GLY A 635 -3.83 27.35 -0.74
N THR A 636 -2.65 27.93 -0.68
CA THR A 636 -1.40 27.36 -1.25
C THR A 636 -0.42 26.82 -0.21
N MET A 637 -0.85 26.56 1.03
CA MET A 637 0.02 25.99 2.06
C MET A 637 0.64 24.67 1.56
N PRO A 638 1.97 24.53 1.56
CA PRO A 638 2.64 23.31 1.10
C PRO A 638 2.47 22.19 2.13
N LEU A 639 2.54 20.94 1.65
CA LEU A 639 2.48 19.75 2.52
C LEU A 639 3.53 19.78 3.64
N ALA A 640 4.73 20.27 3.36
CA ALA A 640 5.81 20.38 4.35
C ALA A 640 5.42 21.23 5.57
N GLU A 641 4.70 22.33 5.37
CA GLU A 641 4.23 23.19 6.45
C GLU A 641 3.15 22.50 7.29
N LEU A 642 2.21 21.80 6.64
CA LEU A 642 1.21 20.96 7.32
C LEU A 642 1.89 19.88 8.15
N SER A 643 2.87 19.16 7.58
CA SER A 643 3.62 18.10 8.26
C SER A 643 4.38 18.61 9.47
N GLN A 644 5.06 19.76 9.36
CA GLN A 644 5.73 20.41 10.48
C GLN A 644 4.76 20.82 11.59
N GLY A 645 3.61 21.39 11.23
CA GLY A 645 2.57 21.77 12.19
C GLY A 645 2.01 20.57 12.95
N LEU A 646 1.76 19.48 12.25
CA LEU A 646 1.27 18.24 12.86
C LEU A 646 2.35 17.51 13.67
N PHE A 647 3.62 17.57 13.25
CA PHE A 647 4.74 17.11 14.08
C PHE A 647 4.89 17.93 15.35
N ARG A 648 4.81 19.27 15.26
CA ARG A 648 4.81 20.17 16.41
C ARG A 648 3.67 19.84 17.39
N LEU A 649 2.49 19.47 16.88
CA LEU A 649 1.35 19.04 17.69
C LEU A 649 1.68 17.77 18.49
N ARG A 650 2.25 16.73 17.85
CA ARG A 650 2.73 15.50 18.53
C ARG A 650 3.79 15.80 19.57
N SER A 651 4.76 16.63 19.23
CA SER A 651 5.85 17.03 20.13
C SER A 651 5.32 17.74 21.36
N LYS A 652 4.38 18.68 21.20
CA LYS A 652 3.76 19.40 22.32
C LYS A 652 2.96 18.48 23.22
N HIS A 653 2.19 17.56 22.65
CA HIS A 653 1.42 16.55 23.40
C HIS A 653 2.33 15.69 24.28
N THR A 654 3.42 15.15 23.71
CA THR A 654 4.37 14.30 24.47
C THR A 654 5.20 15.09 25.46
N MET A 655 5.61 16.31 25.15
CA MET A 655 6.37 17.19 26.04
C MET A 655 5.56 17.60 27.29
N SER A 656 4.28 17.92 27.08
CA SER A 656 3.38 18.31 28.17
C SER A 656 2.81 17.12 28.93
N ARG A 657 3.15 15.89 28.57
CA ARG A 657 2.63 14.63 29.17
C ARG A 657 1.11 14.62 29.22
N GLU A 658 0.46 15.07 28.15
CA GLU A 658 -0.98 15.14 28.11
C GLU A 658 -1.59 13.74 28.13
N PRO A 659 -2.71 13.55 28.86
CA PRO A 659 -3.36 12.25 28.93
C PRO A 659 -4.04 11.90 27.61
N GLY A 660 -4.17 10.60 27.36
CA GLY A 660 -4.80 10.04 26.17
C GLY A 660 -3.85 9.88 24.99
N SER A 661 -4.25 9.05 24.05
CA SER A 661 -3.49 8.82 22.82
C SER A 661 -3.77 9.90 21.78
N LEU A 662 -2.76 10.31 21.03
CA LEU A 662 -2.88 11.20 19.88
C LEU A 662 -2.09 10.61 18.71
N ARG A 663 -2.79 10.34 17.62
CA ARG A 663 -2.23 9.84 16.37
C ARG A 663 -2.34 10.90 15.29
N VAL A 664 -1.31 11.03 14.48
CA VAL A 664 -1.28 11.91 13.32
C VAL A 664 -0.92 11.10 12.10
N VAL A 665 -1.62 11.32 10.99
CA VAL A 665 -1.36 10.70 9.69
C VAL A 665 -1.37 11.77 8.62
N ILE A 666 -0.35 11.81 7.79
CA ILE A 666 -0.22 12.72 6.65
C ILE A 666 -0.61 11.99 5.36
N ASP A 667 -1.35 12.67 4.50
CA ASP A 667 -1.83 12.18 3.21
C ASP A 667 -2.43 10.75 3.29
N PRO A 668 -3.38 10.51 4.20
CA PRO A 668 -3.96 9.19 4.39
C PRO A 668 -4.68 8.73 3.11
N ALA A 669 -4.49 7.48 2.74
CA ALA A 669 -5.25 6.87 1.64
C ALA A 669 -6.75 6.80 1.97
N ASN A 670 -7.09 6.68 3.26
CA ASN A 670 -8.47 6.62 3.73
C ASN A 670 -8.73 7.65 4.85
N LEU A 671 -9.78 8.43 4.71
CA LEU A 671 -10.15 9.49 5.66
C LEU A 671 -11.12 9.02 6.75
N LEU A 672 -11.79 7.87 6.56
CA LEU A 672 -12.83 7.35 7.47
C LEU A 672 -12.41 6.04 8.12
#